data_05d9468398b4867cccd3fdf776851bd7
#
_entry.id   05d9468398b4867cccd3fdf776851bd7
#
_cell.length_a   1.000
_cell.length_b   1.000
_cell.length_c   1.000
_cell.angle_alpha   90.00
_cell.angle_beta   90.00
_cell.angle_gamma   90.00
#
_symmetry.space_group_name_H-M   'P 1'
#
loop_
_entity.id
_entity.type
_entity.pdbx_description
1 polymer ?
#
loop_
_entity_poly.entity_id
_entity_poly.type
_entity_poly.pdbx_seq_one_letter_code
_entity_poly.pdbx_strand_id
1 'polypeptide(L)'
;MTNRKFSLNLIVLAMSSGYAAHALAAEQAQQLASQNAADEQLVVVGSVMPKSISDIPGTVWFVGQEEIAQQYRAGKTLGDILSATIPSLDVGTGGRTNYGQNLRGRAMLVMIDGVSLQSSRPISRQLDAIDPFNIERIEVLSGATSIYGAGATGGVINIITKKAYSDELAFESFVGGTSGFNSSDDFDYKVAQSVAGGNDIVKARGSVVYSETQGAFDGNGDIVTPDISQGSLQYNSTLDVMGSAEIQISDASKLNLVAQYYDSQQDSPYGLYIVNSKFVDVRKGFDSDREHGTERVLLSANYAHDNVFGHQLIGELSYRSEDQTFTPYYQSSSQQETEVFAGRLALAKSWGAFSAVYGVDAYLDRFDSNQALFDKTIADNSGNLINRTYAEVGRYPGVDVTSYAMFVQGDYQISQDWSVQAGYRYQYMDNKIDDFVAYSVQKNIASGKGVSADAVPGGSTDYSVSLFNIGTIYQLNEESQLWANFSQGFELADPAKYYGQGSYEAVDANGHYALKDSINVADSKMSGIKTDSYEIGYRLDTDTVALQAAGYYSVSDNSIKYDKKTLLITNVDDEQRVYGAEANINYWVSSDILLGASGHYVVSELKTNGKWEDLSAGKASTSKANAWAAYYQDDYSVRLQSQTMFDYEDDANNKLDGYTTFDLLGNVNLPVGQLGFGIQNLFDEDYTTAWGQRAQILYAAHYDAAAYDYKGRGRTFTLNYSLEY
;
A
#
# COMPACT_ATOMS: atom_id res chain seq x y z
N MET A 1 11.04 -22.14 23.67
CA MET A 1 10.11 -22.66 24.71
C MET A 1 10.10 -21.72 25.88
N THR A 2 9.20 -20.76 25.90
CA THR A 2 8.76 -20.11 27.16
C THR A 2 7.37 -19.54 26.90
N ASN A 3 6.37 -20.32 27.33
CA ASN A 3 4.97 -19.90 27.39
C ASN A 3 4.84 -18.64 28.27
N ARG A 4 4.55 -17.47 27.70
CA ARG A 4 4.03 -16.33 28.45
C ARG A 4 2.51 -16.29 28.26
N LYS A 5 1.81 -16.89 29.20
CA LYS A 5 0.39 -16.62 29.42
C LYS A 5 0.27 -15.21 30.00
N PHE A 6 -0.21 -14.24 29.22
CA PHE A 6 -0.70 -12.99 29.76
C PHE A 6 -2.06 -13.22 30.42
N SER A 7 -2.14 -12.94 31.70
CA SER A 7 -3.37 -13.10 32.48
C SER A 7 -4.29 -11.88 32.29
N LEU A 8 -5.53 -12.17 31.96
CA LEU A 8 -6.65 -11.27 31.61
C LEU A 8 -7.24 -10.50 32.83
N ASN A 9 -6.45 -9.91 33.70
CA ASN A 9 -6.93 -9.32 34.95
C ASN A 9 -6.85 -7.78 35.04
N LEU A 10 -6.85 -7.04 33.92
CA LEU A 10 -6.76 -5.56 33.96
C LEU A 10 -7.91 -4.81 33.26
N ILE A 11 -9.04 -5.41 32.97
CA ILE A 11 -10.15 -4.75 32.23
C ILE A 11 -11.39 -4.45 33.11
N VAL A 12 -11.34 -4.50 34.41
CA VAL A 12 -12.53 -4.33 35.24
C VAL A 12 -12.55 -3.02 36.06
N LEU A 13 -11.72 -2.02 35.79
CA LEU A 13 -11.67 -0.82 36.69
C LEU A 13 -11.92 0.53 35.99
N ALA A 14 -12.83 0.62 35.03
CA ALA A 14 -13.23 1.91 34.44
C ALA A 14 -14.72 2.05 34.12
N MET A 15 -15.57 1.56 35.00
CA MET A 15 -17.04 1.79 34.87
C MET A 15 -17.60 2.56 36.05
N SER A 16 -17.21 3.82 36.23
CA SER A 16 -17.94 4.73 37.12
C SER A 16 -17.55 6.19 36.87
N SER A 17 -18.12 6.83 35.86
CA SER A 17 -18.39 8.28 35.82
C SER A 17 -19.13 8.62 34.51
N GLY A 18 -20.43 8.44 34.51
CA GLY A 18 -21.30 8.92 33.46
C GLY A 18 -22.14 10.07 33.96
N TYR A 19 -22.12 11.20 33.28
CA TYR A 19 -23.21 12.20 33.15
C TYR A 19 -22.65 13.49 32.50
N ALA A 20 -22.33 13.47 31.20
CA ALA A 20 -22.13 14.69 30.43
C ALA A 20 -22.32 14.52 28.90
N ALA A 21 -22.86 13.39 28.42
CA ALA A 21 -22.84 13.02 26.99
C ALA A 21 -24.03 13.48 26.14
N HIS A 22 -25.01 14.20 26.71
CA HIS A 22 -26.23 14.57 25.98
C HIS A 22 -26.15 15.85 25.12
N ALA A 23 -25.07 16.62 25.18
CA ALA A 23 -24.92 17.84 24.38
C ALA A 23 -24.06 17.65 23.11
N LEU A 24 -23.19 16.64 23.08
CA LEU A 24 -22.25 16.43 21.97
C LEU A 24 -22.84 15.71 20.76
N ALA A 25 -23.84 14.85 20.94
CA ALA A 25 -24.47 14.11 19.83
C ALA A 25 -25.29 14.98 18.89
N ALA A 26 -25.94 16.04 19.40
CA ALA A 26 -26.72 16.98 18.58
C ALA A 26 -25.82 17.96 17.79
N GLU A 27 -24.64 18.28 18.29
CA GLU A 27 -23.64 19.08 17.57
C GLU A 27 -22.93 18.27 16.48
N GLN A 28 -22.70 16.98 16.67
CA GLN A 28 -22.11 16.10 15.65
C GLN A 28 -23.04 15.85 14.47
N ALA A 29 -24.35 15.65 14.68
CA ALA A 29 -25.31 15.51 13.59
C ALA A 29 -25.46 16.83 12.77
N GLN A 30 -25.30 17.98 13.41
CA GLN A 30 -25.28 19.27 12.75
C GLN A 30 -23.93 19.56 12.07
N GLN A 31 -22.82 19.03 12.58
CA GLN A 31 -21.51 19.05 11.92
C GLN A 31 -21.43 18.08 10.72
N LEU A 32 -22.09 16.94 10.76
CA LEU A 32 -22.21 16.01 9.62
C LEU A 32 -23.03 16.60 8.46
N ALA A 33 -24.08 17.34 8.77
CA ALA A 33 -24.86 18.09 7.75
C ALA A 33 -24.10 19.33 7.23
N SER A 34 -23.20 19.92 8.01
CA SER A 34 -22.39 21.07 7.62
C SER A 34 -21.03 20.69 6.98
N GLN A 35 -20.54 19.48 7.19
CA GLN A 35 -19.37 18.96 6.48
C GLN A 35 -19.68 18.56 5.02
N ASN A 36 -20.94 18.39 4.67
CA ASN A 36 -21.38 18.24 3.27
C ASN A 36 -21.67 19.57 2.57
N ALA A 37 -21.62 20.69 3.29
CA ALA A 37 -21.71 22.02 2.69
C ALA A 37 -20.27 22.57 2.56
N ALA A 38 -19.66 22.33 1.39
CA ALA A 38 -18.59 23.14 0.77
C ALA A 38 -17.52 23.77 1.71
N ASP A 39 -17.06 23.05 2.73
CA ASP A 39 -15.75 23.34 3.27
C ASP A 39 -14.75 22.66 2.33
N GLU A 40 -14.06 23.46 1.58
CA GLU A 40 -13.06 23.10 0.57
C GLU A 40 -12.00 22.19 1.19
N GLN A 41 -12.11 20.86 0.91
CA GLN A 41 -11.25 19.85 1.53
C GLN A 41 -9.80 20.10 1.14
N LEU A 42 -8.96 20.43 2.12
CA LEU A 42 -7.53 20.65 1.91
C LEU A 42 -6.80 19.30 1.91
N VAL A 43 -6.07 19.04 0.83
CA VAL A 43 -5.23 17.86 0.66
C VAL A 43 -3.78 18.25 0.40
N VAL A 44 -2.86 17.37 0.73
CA VAL A 44 -1.42 17.55 0.50
C VAL A 44 -0.89 16.68 -0.62
N VAL A 45 -1.70 15.73 -1.14
CA VAL A 45 -1.27 14.75 -2.13
C VAL A 45 -0.93 15.35 -3.51
N GLY A 46 -1.48 16.48 -3.85
CA GLY A 46 -1.23 17.16 -5.14
C GLY A 46 -0.24 18.32 -5.07
N SER A 47 0.28 18.60 -3.88
CA SER A 47 1.23 19.71 -3.64
C SER A 47 2.00 19.45 -2.36
N VAL A 48 3.19 20.03 -2.22
CA VAL A 48 3.94 20.03 -0.95
C VAL A 48 3.24 20.87 0.13
N MET A 49 2.37 21.79 -0.29
CA MET A 49 1.54 22.63 0.60
C MET A 49 0.09 22.16 0.52
N PRO A 50 -0.69 22.27 1.61
CA PRO A 50 -2.12 22.02 1.57
C PRO A 50 -2.80 22.85 0.48
N LYS A 51 -3.59 22.18 -0.37
CA LYS A 51 -4.40 22.79 -1.43
C LYS A 51 -5.80 22.25 -1.39
N SER A 52 -6.75 23.05 -1.83
CA SER A 52 -8.09 22.56 -2.14
C SER A 52 -8.06 21.53 -3.28
N ILE A 53 -8.93 20.55 -3.20
CA ILE A 53 -9.08 19.56 -4.28
C ILE A 53 -9.45 20.27 -5.59
N SER A 54 -10.25 21.34 -5.52
CA SER A 54 -10.64 22.16 -6.68
C SER A 54 -9.46 22.87 -7.37
N ASP A 55 -8.36 23.09 -6.65
CA ASP A 55 -7.13 23.75 -7.17
C ASP A 55 -6.11 22.77 -7.76
N ILE A 56 -6.41 21.47 -7.78
CA ILE A 56 -5.52 20.44 -8.33
C ILE A 56 -6.01 20.04 -9.73
N PRO A 57 -5.21 20.30 -10.80
CA PRO A 57 -5.58 19.90 -12.16
C PRO A 57 -5.33 18.39 -12.37
N GLY A 58 -6.12 17.57 -11.70
CA GLY A 58 -6.00 16.12 -11.72
C GLY A 58 -7.09 15.42 -10.93
N THR A 59 -7.18 14.12 -11.11
CA THR A 59 -8.11 13.28 -10.35
C THR A 59 -7.59 13.06 -8.94
N VAL A 60 -8.30 13.60 -7.96
CA VAL A 60 -8.04 13.38 -6.54
C VAL A 60 -9.22 12.64 -5.92
N TRP A 61 -8.93 11.53 -5.25
CA TRP A 61 -9.90 10.82 -4.41
C TRP A 61 -9.60 11.10 -2.96
N PHE A 62 -10.65 11.37 -2.21
CA PHE A 62 -10.61 11.63 -0.78
C PHE A 62 -11.52 10.64 -0.07
N VAL A 63 -10.95 9.90 0.89
CA VAL A 63 -11.70 8.98 1.75
C VAL A 63 -11.63 9.52 3.17
N GLY A 64 -12.73 10.08 3.64
CA GLY A 64 -12.81 10.70 4.96
C GLY A 64 -12.93 9.69 6.09
N GLN A 65 -12.78 10.19 7.32
CA GLN A 65 -12.76 9.38 8.54
C GLN A 65 -14.03 8.54 8.70
N GLU A 66 -15.20 9.08 8.36
CA GLU A 66 -16.47 8.35 8.52
C GLU A 66 -16.59 7.15 7.59
N GLU A 67 -16.23 7.32 6.30
CA GLU A 67 -16.19 6.22 5.34
C GLU A 67 -15.21 5.13 5.79
N ILE A 68 -14.01 5.52 6.24
CA ILE A 68 -13.00 4.60 6.77
C ILE A 68 -13.56 3.85 7.98
N ALA A 69 -14.17 4.58 8.92
CA ALA A 69 -14.74 4.01 10.14
C ALA A 69 -15.90 3.05 9.84
N GLN A 70 -16.77 3.37 8.89
CA GLN A 70 -17.88 2.49 8.47
C GLN A 70 -17.36 1.17 7.90
N GLN A 71 -16.39 1.23 6.98
CA GLN A 71 -15.75 0.05 6.39
C GLN A 71 -14.97 -0.77 7.44
N TYR A 72 -14.22 -0.09 8.30
CA TYR A 72 -13.45 -0.70 9.38
C TYR A 72 -14.35 -1.44 10.40
N ARG A 73 -15.46 -0.84 10.79
CA ARG A 73 -16.47 -1.47 11.66
C ARG A 73 -17.13 -2.68 11.01
N ALA A 74 -17.11 -2.79 9.70
CA ALA A 74 -17.55 -3.98 8.99
C ALA A 74 -16.47 -5.07 8.89
N GLY A 75 -15.29 -4.87 9.49
CA GLY A 75 -14.19 -5.83 9.51
C GLY A 75 -13.28 -5.77 8.28
N LYS A 76 -13.33 -4.71 7.48
CA LYS A 76 -12.51 -4.57 6.28
C LYS A 76 -11.07 -4.16 6.61
N THR A 77 -10.11 -4.70 5.86
CA THR A 77 -8.71 -4.30 5.89
C THR A 77 -8.50 -2.98 5.14
N LEU A 78 -7.34 -2.33 5.31
CA LEU A 78 -6.99 -1.12 4.56
C LEU A 78 -7.03 -1.36 3.03
N GLY A 79 -6.52 -2.50 2.56
CA GLY A 79 -6.54 -2.87 1.13
C GLY A 79 -7.97 -2.99 0.59
N ASP A 80 -8.90 -3.56 1.37
CA ASP A 80 -10.31 -3.68 1.00
C ASP A 80 -11.03 -2.33 1.02
N ILE A 81 -10.75 -1.48 2.02
CA ILE A 81 -11.29 -0.11 2.10
C ILE A 81 -10.89 0.68 0.84
N LEU A 82 -9.61 0.68 0.52
CA LEU A 82 -9.09 1.39 -0.65
C LEU A 82 -9.67 0.85 -1.96
N SER A 83 -9.75 -0.47 -2.11
CA SER A 83 -10.29 -1.07 -3.33
C SER A 83 -11.80 -0.82 -3.51
N ALA A 84 -12.54 -0.66 -2.41
CA ALA A 84 -13.97 -0.32 -2.44
C ALA A 84 -14.22 1.16 -2.72
N THR A 85 -13.32 2.05 -2.29
CA THR A 85 -13.52 3.51 -2.33
C THR A 85 -12.80 4.20 -3.49
N ILE A 86 -11.66 3.67 -3.96
CA ILE A 86 -10.87 4.24 -5.05
C ILE A 86 -11.18 3.50 -6.35
N PRO A 87 -11.82 4.15 -7.35
CA PRO A 87 -12.24 3.47 -8.58
C PRO A 87 -11.09 2.81 -9.32
N SER A 88 -9.99 3.51 -9.52
CA SER A 88 -8.83 3.08 -10.33
C SER A 88 -7.79 2.23 -9.60
N LEU A 89 -7.96 1.95 -8.32
CA LEU A 89 -7.15 0.96 -7.62
C LEU A 89 -7.72 -0.43 -7.85
N ASP A 90 -6.88 -1.39 -8.23
CA ASP A 90 -7.30 -2.78 -8.43
C ASP A 90 -7.97 -3.36 -7.17
N VAL A 91 -8.75 -4.42 -7.34
CA VAL A 91 -9.39 -5.13 -6.22
C VAL A 91 -8.35 -5.62 -5.21
N GLY A 92 -8.73 -5.70 -3.96
CA GLY A 92 -7.88 -6.21 -2.88
C GLY A 92 -7.41 -7.65 -3.15
N THR A 93 -6.25 -7.98 -2.64
CA THR A 93 -5.66 -9.31 -2.83
C THR A 93 -6.22 -10.36 -1.84
N GLY A 94 -6.92 -9.92 -0.81
CA GLY A 94 -7.40 -10.76 0.30
C GLY A 94 -6.27 -11.28 1.21
N GLY A 95 -5.03 -10.85 0.99
CA GLY A 95 -3.86 -11.26 1.74
C GLY A 95 -2.99 -10.09 2.20
N ARG A 96 -1.77 -10.39 2.64
CA ARG A 96 -0.78 -9.42 3.12
C ARG A 96 -0.18 -8.57 1.98
N THR A 97 -0.14 -9.13 0.79
CA THR A 97 0.53 -8.51 -0.36
C THR A 97 -0.37 -7.55 -1.13
N ASN A 98 0.23 -6.52 -1.70
CA ASN A 98 -0.32 -5.72 -2.79
C ASN A 98 0.41 -5.96 -4.12
N TYR A 99 1.07 -7.13 -4.27
CA TYR A 99 1.74 -7.49 -5.51
C TYR A 99 0.75 -7.59 -6.67
N GLY A 100 1.04 -6.88 -7.76
CA GLY A 100 0.16 -6.80 -8.92
C GLY A 100 -1.10 -5.95 -8.71
N GLN A 101 -1.28 -5.32 -7.55
CA GLN A 101 -2.33 -4.33 -7.32
C GLN A 101 -1.80 -2.95 -7.74
N ASN A 102 -2.42 -2.39 -8.76
CA ASN A 102 -1.99 -1.16 -9.41
C ASN A 102 -3.01 -0.04 -9.23
N LEU A 103 -2.57 1.18 -9.40
CA LEU A 103 -3.42 2.37 -9.58
C LEU A 103 -3.36 2.78 -11.05
N ARG A 104 -4.51 2.81 -11.75
CA ARG A 104 -4.56 3.04 -13.21
C ARG A 104 -3.62 2.13 -14.02
N GLY A 105 -3.49 0.86 -13.62
CA GLY A 105 -2.65 -0.12 -14.31
C GLY A 105 -1.14 0.08 -14.17
N ARG A 106 -0.68 0.94 -13.25
CA ARG A 106 0.73 1.24 -13.00
C ARG A 106 1.05 1.24 -11.51
N ALA A 107 2.34 1.26 -11.18
CA ALA A 107 2.82 1.28 -9.81
C ALA A 107 2.35 2.52 -9.05
N MET A 108 1.97 2.33 -7.79
CA MET A 108 1.53 3.38 -6.88
C MET A 108 2.59 3.65 -5.81
N LEU A 109 2.72 4.90 -5.43
CA LEU A 109 3.48 5.32 -4.26
C LEU A 109 2.56 5.38 -3.04
N VAL A 110 2.84 4.62 -2.00
CA VAL A 110 2.10 4.68 -0.73
C VAL A 110 2.92 5.45 0.30
N MET A 111 2.27 6.35 1.02
CA MET A 111 2.86 7.17 2.07
C MET A 111 2.01 7.15 3.34
N ILE A 112 2.65 7.34 4.49
CA ILE A 112 2.00 7.61 5.78
C ILE A 112 2.50 8.99 6.24
N ASP A 113 1.57 9.95 6.38
CA ASP A 113 1.87 11.37 6.72
C ASP A 113 2.98 11.99 5.84
N GLY A 114 3.02 11.66 4.54
CA GLY A 114 4.03 12.11 3.60
C GLY A 114 5.31 11.27 3.57
N VAL A 115 5.52 10.36 4.51
CA VAL A 115 6.69 9.45 4.53
C VAL A 115 6.47 8.30 3.55
N SER A 116 7.30 8.21 2.54
CA SER A 116 7.23 7.16 1.51
C SER A 116 7.51 5.77 2.09
N LEU A 117 6.67 4.81 1.73
CA LEU A 117 6.91 3.38 1.97
C LEU A 117 7.67 2.70 0.81
N GLN A 118 8.12 3.46 -0.17
CA GLN A 118 8.94 2.95 -1.28
C GLN A 118 10.39 2.76 -0.84
N SER A 119 11.07 1.79 -1.45
CA SER A 119 12.52 1.59 -1.32
C SER A 119 13.12 1.18 -2.67
N SER A 120 14.44 1.09 -2.74
CA SER A 120 15.21 0.68 -3.92
C SER A 120 14.81 -0.70 -4.45
N ARG A 121 14.30 -1.57 -3.58
CA ARG A 121 13.61 -2.78 -3.97
C ARG A 121 12.11 -2.61 -3.77
N PRO A 122 11.27 -2.85 -4.80
CA PRO A 122 9.82 -2.79 -4.66
C PRO A 122 9.33 -3.76 -3.59
N ILE A 123 8.73 -3.21 -2.54
CA ILE A 123 8.10 -3.96 -1.45
C ILE A 123 6.64 -4.15 -1.82
N SER A 124 6.08 -5.32 -1.56
CA SER A 124 4.70 -5.66 -1.89
C SER A 124 3.76 -5.73 -0.68
N ARG A 125 4.06 -4.97 0.38
CA ARG A 125 3.29 -4.96 1.64
C ARG A 125 3.00 -3.55 2.16
N GLN A 126 2.90 -2.57 1.24
CA GLN A 126 2.66 -1.19 1.63
C GLN A 126 1.25 -0.95 2.20
N LEU A 127 0.28 -1.81 1.89
CA LEU A 127 -1.09 -1.72 2.41
C LEU A 127 -1.31 -2.58 3.68
N ASP A 128 -0.38 -3.47 4.03
CA ASP A 128 -0.27 -4.12 5.34
C ASP A 128 0.72 -3.33 6.21
N ALA A 129 0.36 -2.10 6.58
CA ALA A 129 1.30 -1.11 7.08
C ALA A 129 0.78 -0.28 8.27
N ILE A 130 -0.52 -0.21 8.45
CA ILE A 130 -1.19 0.59 9.49
C ILE A 130 -2.61 0.06 9.70
N ASP A 131 -3.06 0.01 10.94
CA ASP A 131 -4.45 -0.31 11.23
C ASP A 131 -5.37 0.90 10.93
N PRO A 132 -6.53 0.69 10.25
CA PRO A 132 -7.47 1.76 9.94
C PRO A 132 -7.99 2.55 11.14
N PHE A 133 -7.93 2.01 12.37
CA PHE A 133 -8.23 2.73 13.61
C PHE A 133 -7.38 4.01 13.78
N ASN A 134 -6.16 4.00 13.25
CA ASN A 134 -5.22 5.12 13.33
C ASN A 134 -5.35 6.12 12.17
N ILE A 135 -6.21 5.85 11.19
CA ILE A 135 -6.33 6.67 9.98
C ILE A 135 -7.42 7.75 10.15
N GLU A 136 -7.08 8.98 9.85
CA GLU A 136 -8.01 10.10 9.78
C GLU A 136 -8.66 10.21 8.40
N ARG A 137 -7.82 10.16 7.35
CA ARG A 137 -8.28 10.22 5.96
C ARG A 137 -7.23 9.63 5.02
N ILE A 138 -7.66 9.32 3.81
CA ILE A 138 -6.78 8.87 2.75
C ILE A 138 -6.96 9.80 1.55
N GLU A 139 -5.85 10.31 1.03
CA GLU A 139 -5.78 11.17 -0.13
C GLU A 139 -5.11 10.42 -1.27
N VAL A 140 -5.73 10.36 -2.44
CA VAL A 140 -5.17 9.66 -3.60
C VAL A 140 -5.13 10.58 -4.80
N LEU A 141 -3.94 10.80 -5.34
CA LEU A 141 -3.75 11.46 -6.63
C LEU A 141 -3.54 10.38 -7.69
N SER A 142 -4.47 10.26 -8.63
CA SER A 142 -4.36 9.32 -9.75
C SER A 142 -3.51 9.87 -10.88
N GLY A 143 -2.75 8.99 -11.54
CA GLY A 143 -1.84 9.34 -12.63
C GLY A 143 -0.42 9.66 -12.17
N ALA A 144 0.52 9.70 -13.12
CA ALA A 144 1.91 10.00 -12.84
C ALA A 144 2.09 11.38 -12.18
N THR A 145 3.08 11.52 -11.31
CA THR A 145 3.39 12.81 -10.69
C THR A 145 4.90 12.99 -10.53
N SER A 146 5.37 14.22 -10.79
CA SER A 146 6.78 14.58 -10.62
C SER A 146 7.14 15.03 -9.19
N ILE A 147 6.16 15.39 -8.37
CA ILE A 147 6.39 16.05 -7.07
C ILE A 147 7.10 15.12 -6.08
N TYR A 148 6.72 13.85 -6.03
CA TYR A 148 7.17 12.88 -5.03
C TYR A 148 8.35 12.00 -5.48
N GLY A 149 8.79 12.12 -6.75
CA GLY A 149 9.90 11.35 -7.27
C GLY A 149 9.54 9.93 -7.69
N ALA A 150 10.36 8.96 -7.30
CA ALA A 150 10.25 7.58 -7.77
C ALA A 150 9.00 6.84 -7.26
N GLY A 151 8.47 5.93 -8.08
CA GLY A 151 7.38 5.01 -7.72
C GLY A 151 5.96 5.55 -7.97
N ALA A 152 5.81 6.82 -8.39
CA ALA A 152 4.52 7.46 -8.61
C ALA A 152 4.15 7.51 -10.11
N THR A 153 4.09 6.36 -10.79
CA THR A 153 3.70 6.28 -12.20
C THR A 153 2.21 6.04 -12.42
N GLY A 154 1.56 5.36 -11.50
CA GLY A 154 0.10 5.20 -11.44
C GLY A 154 -0.59 6.21 -10.54
N GLY A 155 0.14 6.76 -9.58
CA GLY A 155 -0.35 7.75 -8.64
C GLY A 155 0.26 7.64 -7.25
N VAL A 156 -0.32 8.39 -6.33
CA VAL A 156 0.11 8.46 -4.92
C VAL A 156 -1.08 8.21 -4.01
N ILE A 157 -0.89 7.36 -3.01
CA ILE A 157 -1.82 7.13 -1.91
C ILE A 157 -1.14 7.68 -0.65
N ASN A 158 -1.69 8.73 -0.05
CA ASN A 158 -1.19 9.31 1.18
C ASN A 158 -2.18 9.07 2.32
N ILE A 159 -1.76 8.28 3.29
CA ILE A 159 -2.54 7.92 4.48
C ILE A 159 -2.21 8.94 5.55
N ILE A 160 -3.20 9.72 5.97
CA ILE A 160 -3.08 10.73 7.01
C ILE A 160 -3.57 10.14 8.33
N THR A 161 -2.74 10.22 9.36
CA THR A 161 -3.02 9.63 10.66
C THR A 161 -3.79 10.57 11.58
N LYS A 162 -4.59 10.00 12.48
CA LYS A 162 -5.32 10.75 13.52
C LYS A 162 -4.37 11.50 14.45
N LYS A 163 -4.74 12.72 14.81
CA LYS A 163 -4.01 13.62 15.73
C LYS A 163 -4.89 14.06 16.88
N ALA A 164 -4.31 14.76 17.86
CA ALA A 164 -5.08 15.44 18.89
C ALA A 164 -5.48 16.84 18.39
N TYR A 165 -6.76 17.14 18.39
CA TYR A 165 -7.29 18.45 17.98
C TYR A 165 -7.75 19.32 19.15
N SER A 166 -8.15 18.68 20.26
CA SER A 166 -8.62 19.34 21.47
C SER A 166 -7.54 19.40 22.54
N ASP A 167 -7.63 20.39 23.42
CA ASP A 167 -6.86 20.47 24.65
C ASP A 167 -7.40 19.52 25.72
N GLU A 168 -8.69 19.16 25.62
CA GLU A 168 -9.32 18.22 26.54
C GLU A 168 -8.83 16.79 26.30
N LEU A 169 -8.74 16.04 27.38
CA LEU A 169 -8.35 14.63 27.34
C LEU A 169 -9.52 13.81 26.77
N ALA A 170 -9.26 13.14 25.67
CA ALA A 170 -10.20 12.25 24.98
C ALA A 170 -9.63 10.84 24.85
N PHE A 171 -10.49 9.86 25.00
CA PHE A 171 -10.15 8.44 24.84
C PHE A 171 -11.03 7.83 23.77
N GLU A 172 -10.49 6.92 22.96
CA GLU A 172 -11.23 6.11 22.01
C GLU A 172 -10.89 4.64 22.26
N SER A 173 -11.91 3.82 22.52
CA SER A 173 -11.79 2.38 22.74
C SER A 173 -12.55 1.63 21.68
N PHE A 174 -12.00 0.51 21.19
CA PHE A 174 -12.63 -0.35 20.21
C PHE A 174 -12.41 -1.82 20.58
N VAL A 175 -13.45 -2.64 20.45
CA VAL A 175 -13.40 -4.09 20.55
C VAL A 175 -14.29 -4.69 19.47
N GLY A 176 -13.80 -5.68 18.75
CA GLY A 176 -14.56 -6.33 17.68
C GLY A 176 -14.16 -7.76 17.46
N GLY A 177 -15.06 -8.53 16.84
CA GLY A 177 -14.82 -9.88 16.41
C GLY A 177 -15.51 -10.19 15.09
N THR A 178 -14.89 -11.07 14.29
CA THR A 178 -15.38 -11.52 12.98
C THR A 178 -15.32 -13.04 12.90
N SER A 179 -16.35 -13.67 12.35
CA SER A 179 -16.40 -15.12 12.13
C SER A 179 -17.32 -15.46 10.96
N GLY A 180 -16.97 -16.49 10.18
CA GLY A 180 -17.87 -17.16 9.24
C GLY A 180 -18.65 -18.31 9.88
N PHE A 181 -18.36 -18.65 11.14
CA PHE A 181 -18.93 -19.78 11.88
C PHE A 181 -18.66 -21.16 11.24
N ASN A 182 -17.59 -21.28 10.46
CA ASN A 182 -17.23 -22.53 9.79
C ASN A 182 -16.57 -23.54 10.74
N SER A 183 -15.76 -23.06 11.69
CA SER A 183 -15.08 -23.90 12.69
C SER A 183 -14.75 -23.12 13.95
N SER A 184 -14.20 -23.82 14.98
CA SER A 184 -13.68 -23.15 16.19
C SER A 184 -12.47 -22.25 15.91
N ASP A 185 -11.80 -22.48 14.79
CA ASP A 185 -10.60 -21.74 14.38
C ASP A 185 -10.97 -20.60 13.39
N ASP A 186 -12.24 -20.23 13.27
CA ASP A 186 -12.75 -19.15 12.43
C ASP A 186 -13.31 -18.01 13.29
N PHE A 187 -12.44 -17.39 14.09
CA PHE A 187 -12.82 -16.25 14.92
C PHE A 187 -11.67 -15.28 15.06
N ASP A 188 -11.79 -14.15 14.36
CA ASP A 188 -10.85 -13.04 14.47
C ASP A 188 -11.30 -12.08 15.57
N TYR A 189 -10.35 -11.45 16.26
CA TYR A 189 -10.68 -10.38 17.20
C TYR A 189 -9.70 -9.21 17.12
N LYS A 190 -10.18 -8.04 17.53
CA LYS A 190 -9.41 -6.81 17.54
C LYS A 190 -9.76 -5.98 18.77
N VAL A 191 -8.74 -5.39 19.38
CA VAL A 191 -8.87 -4.42 20.45
C VAL A 191 -7.99 -3.22 20.15
N ALA A 192 -8.52 -2.02 20.39
CA ALA A 192 -7.76 -0.79 20.23
C ALA A 192 -8.09 0.21 21.33
N GLN A 193 -7.09 1.01 21.68
CA GLN A 193 -7.23 2.10 22.62
C GLN A 193 -6.39 3.28 22.16
N SER A 194 -6.96 4.50 22.23
CA SER A 194 -6.17 5.71 22.09
C SER A 194 -6.46 6.69 23.22
N VAL A 195 -5.52 7.60 23.40
CA VAL A 195 -5.64 8.78 24.25
C VAL A 195 -5.11 9.98 23.49
N ALA A 196 -5.84 11.07 23.51
CA ALA A 196 -5.47 12.32 22.88
C ALA A 196 -5.78 13.51 23.80
N GLY A 197 -5.03 14.59 23.68
CA GLY A 197 -5.25 15.81 24.43
C GLY A 197 -4.01 16.68 24.48
N GLY A 198 -4.07 17.78 25.23
CA GLY A 198 -2.90 18.66 25.31
C GLY A 198 -3.16 20.01 25.93
N ASN A 199 -2.58 21.02 25.34
CA ASN A 199 -2.72 22.42 25.67
C ASN A 199 -2.31 23.28 24.44
N ASP A 200 -2.35 24.60 24.58
CA ASP A 200 -1.98 25.55 23.50
C ASP A 200 -0.55 25.35 22.96
N ILE A 201 0.34 24.68 23.69
CA ILE A 201 1.74 24.47 23.27
C ILE A 201 1.95 23.07 22.71
N VAL A 202 1.36 22.04 23.32
CA VAL A 202 1.56 20.64 22.90
C VAL A 202 0.23 19.92 22.89
N LYS A 203 -0.11 19.36 21.72
CA LYS A 203 -1.20 18.39 21.56
C LYS A 203 -0.61 17.05 21.16
N ALA A 204 -1.02 15.98 21.82
CA ALA A 204 -0.45 14.66 21.58
C ALA A 204 -1.53 13.58 21.56
N ARG A 205 -1.34 12.57 20.72
CA ARG A 205 -2.14 11.34 20.67
C ARG A 205 -1.22 10.13 20.76
N GLY A 206 -1.63 9.15 21.55
CA GLY A 206 -1.03 7.83 21.58
C GLY A 206 -2.10 6.76 21.36
N SER A 207 -1.76 5.70 20.66
CA SER A 207 -2.68 4.59 20.40
C SER A 207 -1.96 3.25 20.37
N VAL A 208 -2.71 2.20 20.70
CA VAL A 208 -2.30 0.81 20.54
C VAL A 208 -3.46 0.01 19.94
N VAL A 209 -3.18 -0.76 18.91
CA VAL A 209 -4.10 -1.70 18.28
C VAL A 209 -3.47 -3.09 18.33
N TYR A 210 -4.23 -4.06 18.78
CA TYR A 210 -3.87 -5.47 18.67
C TYR A 210 -4.99 -6.23 17.99
N SER A 211 -4.65 -7.03 17.00
CA SER A 211 -5.58 -7.93 16.33
C SER A 211 -4.98 -9.32 16.18
N GLU A 212 -5.85 -10.32 16.20
CA GLU A 212 -5.52 -11.70 15.90
C GLU A 212 -6.54 -12.26 14.91
N THR A 213 -6.06 -12.77 13.81
CA THR A 213 -6.85 -13.46 12.81
C THR A 213 -6.60 -14.95 12.90
N GLN A 214 -7.63 -15.74 12.70
CA GLN A 214 -7.58 -17.18 12.69
C GLN A 214 -7.69 -17.72 11.24
N GLY A 215 -8.19 -18.93 11.04
CA GLY A 215 -8.38 -19.53 9.72
C GLY A 215 -9.39 -18.76 8.87
N ALA A 216 -9.12 -18.63 7.58
CA ALA A 216 -10.09 -18.17 6.60
C ALA A 216 -10.70 -19.36 5.89
N PHE A 217 -12.00 -19.30 5.63
CA PHE A 217 -12.76 -20.34 4.94
C PHE A 217 -13.43 -19.73 3.72
N ASP A 218 -13.47 -20.46 2.61
CA ASP A 218 -14.09 -20.04 1.35
C ASP A 218 -15.63 -20.17 1.38
N GLY A 219 -16.30 -19.87 0.26
CA GLY A 219 -17.76 -19.96 0.13
C GLY A 219 -18.31 -21.39 0.23
N ASN A 220 -17.45 -22.41 0.15
CA ASN A 220 -17.82 -23.82 0.35
C ASN A 220 -17.59 -24.28 1.80
N GLY A 221 -16.98 -23.45 2.65
CA GLY A 221 -16.60 -23.78 4.01
C GLY A 221 -15.29 -24.56 4.13
N ASP A 222 -14.49 -24.61 3.08
CA ASP A 222 -13.17 -25.21 3.08
C ASP A 222 -12.11 -24.18 3.51
N ILE A 223 -11.04 -24.65 4.20
CA ILE A 223 -9.93 -23.79 4.62
C ILE A 223 -9.24 -23.20 3.38
N VAL A 224 -9.11 -21.89 3.34
CA VAL A 224 -8.41 -21.20 2.24
C VAL A 224 -6.95 -21.62 2.22
N THR A 225 -6.42 -21.96 1.04
CA THR A 225 -5.02 -22.31 0.85
C THR A 225 -4.11 -21.17 1.34
N PRO A 226 -3.19 -21.42 2.31
CA PRO A 226 -2.24 -20.42 2.76
C PRO A 226 -1.35 -19.95 1.60
N ASP A 227 -1.17 -18.61 1.49
CA ASP A 227 -0.28 -18.04 0.47
C ASP A 227 1.18 -18.27 0.83
N ILE A 228 1.81 -19.21 0.11
CA ILE A 228 3.22 -19.56 0.26
C ILE A 228 4.18 -18.63 -0.49
N SER A 229 3.66 -17.68 -1.24
CA SER A 229 4.48 -16.81 -2.09
C SER A 229 4.69 -15.42 -1.50
N GLN A 230 3.65 -14.81 -0.99
CA GLN A 230 3.67 -13.42 -0.50
C GLN A 230 3.19 -13.29 0.95
N GLY A 231 2.46 -14.25 1.46
CA GLY A 231 1.98 -14.32 2.81
C GLY A 231 0.48 -14.10 2.96
N SER A 232 -0.07 -14.92 3.82
CA SER A 232 -1.46 -14.88 4.23
C SER A 232 -1.63 -14.02 5.48
N LEU A 233 -2.84 -13.51 5.69
CA LEU A 233 -3.27 -12.91 6.95
C LEU A 233 -4.00 -13.91 7.87
N GLN A 234 -4.05 -15.18 7.47
CA GLN A 234 -4.59 -16.24 8.33
C GLN A 234 -3.61 -16.55 9.45
N TYR A 235 -4.13 -16.84 10.66
CA TYR A 235 -3.34 -17.18 11.84
C TYR A 235 -2.24 -16.14 12.10
N ASN A 236 -2.63 -14.87 12.10
CA ASN A 236 -1.73 -13.73 12.18
C ASN A 236 -2.05 -12.85 13.38
N SER A 237 -1.02 -12.44 14.10
CA SER A 237 -1.13 -11.40 15.12
C SER A 237 -0.55 -10.09 14.59
N THR A 238 -1.23 -8.97 14.87
CA THR A 238 -0.75 -7.64 14.47
C THR A 238 -0.79 -6.70 15.67
N LEU A 239 0.32 -5.99 15.87
CA LEU A 239 0.45 -4.90 16.85
C LEU A 239 0.80 -3.62 16.09
N ASP A 240 -0.02 -2.57 16.25
CA ASP A 240 0.24 -1.23 15.72
C ASP A 240 0.23 -0.23 16.88
N VAL A 241 1.39 0.35 17.19
CA VAL A 241 1.56 1.36 18.24
C VAL A 241 1.94 2.67 17.58
N MET A 242 1.13 3.70 17.79
CA MET A 242 1.38 5.03 17.24
C MET A 242 1.42 6.10 18.31
N GLY A 243 2.28 7.09 18.06
CA GLY A 243 2.32 8.35 18.80
C GLY A 243 2.45 9.52 17.85
N SER A 244 1.70 10.58 18.08
CA SER A 244 1.84 11.86 17.39
C SER A 244 1.85 13.02 18.37
N ALA A 245 2.60 14.09 18.05
CA ALA A 245 2.60 15.32 18.82
C ALA A 245 2.70 16.52 17.88
N GLU A 246 1.83 17.51 18.08
CA GLU A 246 1.95 18.84 17.51
C GLU A 246 2.46 19.79 18.60
N ILE A 247 3.55 20.50 18.30
CA ILE A 247 4.22 21.42 19.22
C ILE A 247 4.20 22.81 18.59
N GLN A 248 3.49 23.75 19.20
CA GLN A 248 3.52 25.16 18.83
C GLN A 248 4.78 25.80 19.39
N ILE A 249 5.78 26.03 18.53
CA ILE A 249 7.07 26.61 18.93
C ILE A 249 6.96 28.12 19.10
N SER A 250 6.20 28.76 18.22
CA SER A 250 5.88 30.18 18.26
C SER A 250 4.56 30.43 17.53
N ASP A 251 4.01 31.66 17.58
CA ASP A 251 2.78 32.00 16.85
C ASP A 251 2.88 31.72 15.32
N ALA A 252 4.09 31.68 14.77
CA ALA A 252 4.34 31.49 13.36
C ALA A 252 4.95 30.11 13.02
N SER A 253 5.19 29.24 14.00
CA SER A 253 5.91 28.00 13.71
C SER A 253 5.45 26.82 14.56
N LYS A 254 5.34 25.66 13.92
CA LYS A 254 4.95 24.41 14.54
C LYS A 254 5.81 23.23 14.10
N LEU A 255 5.91 22.25 14.98
CA LEU A 255 6.58 20.99 14.75
C LEU A 255 5.60 19.84 14.98
N ASN A 256 5.41 19.00 13.98
CA ASN A 256 4.66 17.76 14.07
C ASN A 256 5.62 16.58 14.14
N LEU A 257 5.43 15.71 15.12
CA LEU A 257 6.18 14.48 15.30
C LEU A 257 5.24 13.29 15.16
N VAL A 258 5.68 12.24 14.46
CA VAL A 258 4.98 10.95 14.38
C VAL A 258 5.96 9.82 14.62
N ALA A 259 5.54 8.83 15.39
CA ALA A 259 6.27 7.59 15.60
C ALA A 259 5.30 6.42 15.50
N GLN A 260 5.69 5.38 14.77
CA GLN A 260 4.94 4.12 14.64
C GLN A 260 5.89 2.94 14.86
N TYR A 261 5.41 1.95 15.59
CA TYR A 261 5.91 0.59 15.59
C TYR A 261 4.79 -0.34 15.12
N TYR A 262 5.04 -1.06 14.04
CA TYR A 262 4.12 -2.01 13.43
C TYR A 262 4.77 -3.38 13.38
N ASP A 263 4.09 -4.39 13.92
CA ASP A 263 4.54 -5.78 13.92
C ASP A 263 3.37 -6.69 13.54
N SER A 264 3.54 -7.49 12.49
CA SER A 264 2.55 -8.39 11.94
C SER A 264 3.21 -9.74 11.66
N GLN A 265 2.88 -10.75 12.46
CA GLN A 265 3.51 -12.07 12.46
C GLN A 265 2.48 -13.18 12.24
N GLN A 266 2.78 -14.09 11.33
CA GLN A 266 1.99 -15.30 11.08
C GLN A 266 2.53 -16.45 11.93
N ASP A 267 1.61 -17.27 12.49
CA ASP A 267 1.91 -18.54 13.17
C ASP A 267 0.81 -19.53 12.79
N SER A 268 0.91 -20.06 11.56
CA SER A 268 -0.14 -20.92 10.99
C SER A 268 0.05 -22.37 11.37
N PRO A 269 -0.97 -23.04 11.94
CA PRO A 269 -0.94 -24.49 12.13
C PRO A 269 -1.19 -25.27 10.83
N TYR A 270 -1.51 -24.58 9.72
CA TYR A 270 -1.81 -25.20 8.42
C TYR A 270 -0.74 -24.88 7.41
N GLY A 271 -0.35 -25.87 6.62
CA GLY A 271 0.60 -25.75 5.51
C GLY A 271 0.17 -26.59 4.31
N LEU A 272 0.90 -26.44 3.22
CA LEU A 272 0.70 -27.22 2.02
C LEU A 272 1.37 -28.58 2.17
N TYR A 273 0.56 -29.64 2.13
CA TYR A 273 1.08 -31.02 2.11
C TYR A 273 1.51 -31.39 0.69
N ILE A 274 2.81 -31.58 0.53
CA ILE A 274 3.46 -31.78 -0.77
C ILE A 274 4.20 -33.13 -0.75
N VAL A 275 3.87 -34.02 -1.68
CA VAL A 275 4.51 -35.32 -1.84
C VAL A 275 5.09 -35.45 -3.24
N ASN A 276 6.38 -35.81 -3.35
CA ASN A 276 7.08 -35.93 -4.64
C ASN A 276 6.94 -34.66 -5.53
N SER A 277 7.06 -33.48 -4.94
CA SER A 277 6.90 -32.17 -5.57
C SER A 277 5.51 -31.91 -6.15
N LYS A 278 4.49 -32.63 -5.70
CA LYS A 278 3.08 -32.38 -6.06
C LYS A 278 2.30 -31.94 -4.84
N PHE A 279 1.53 -30.89 -5.00
CA PHE A 279 0.55 -30.47 -4.00
C PHE A 279 -0.54 -31.54 -3.87
N VAL A 280 -0.93 -31.87 -2.65
CA VAL A 280 -1.97 -32.86 -2.36
C VAL A 280 -3.17 -32.17 -1.74
N ASP A 281 -2.96 -31.47 -0.62
CA ASP A 281 -4.00 -30.73 0.11
C ASP A 281 -3.38 -29.76 1.15
N VAL A 282 -4.24 -29.03 1.86
CA VAL A 282 -3.89 -28.21 3.03
C VAL A 282 -4.07 -29.01 4.29
N ARG A 283 -3.06 -29.06 5.18
CA ARG A 283 -3.12 -29.87 6.41
C ARG A 283 -2.65 -29.13 7.64
N LYS A 284 -3.23 -29.51 8.79
CA LYS A 284 -2.68 -29.19 10.11
C LYS A 284 -1.34 -29.90 10.35
N GLY A 285 -0.52 -29.29 11.19
CA GLY A 285 0.80 -29.81 11.57
C GLY A 285 1.94 -29.06 10.89
N PHE A 286 1.64 -27.90 10.28
CA PHE A 286 2.68 -26.99 9.82
C PHE A 286 3.42 -26.43 11.04
N ASP A 287 4.74 -26.45 10.96
CA ASP A 287 5.65 -25.97 12.00
C ASP A 287 6.98 -25.55 11.33
N SER A 288 7.20 -24.25 11.26
CA SER A 288 8.38 -23.64 10.65
C SER A 288 9.13 -22.78 11.66
N ASP A 289 10.45 -22.73 11.58
CA ASP A 289 11.25 -21.78 12.36
C ASP A 289 11.38 -20.42 11.65
N ARG A 290 10.71 -20.26 10.51
CA ARG A 290 10.56 -19.02 9.75
C ARG A 290 9.12 -18.92 9.25
N GLU A 291 8.41 -17.92 9.73
CA GLU A 291 7.04 -17.59 9.34
C GLU A 291 7.02 -16.26 8.57
N HIS A 292 5.91 -15.94 7.93
CA HIS A 292 5.72 -14.60 7.36
C HIS A 292 5.65 -13.54 8.45
N GLY A 293 6.32 -12.43 8.21
CA GLY A 293 6.25 -11.30 9.13
C GLY A 293 6.59 -9.98 8.44
N THR A 294 6.13 -8.91 9.03
CA THR A 294 6.51 -7.53 8.72
C THR A 294 6.72 -6.79 10.03
N GLU A 295 7.92 -6.30 10.28
CA GLU A 295 8.22 -5.40 11.38
C GLU A 295 8.65 -4.06 10.81
N ARG A 296 8.10 -2.95 11.33
CA ARG A 296 8.43 -1.59 10.87
C ARG A 296 8.50 -0.62 12.01
N VAL A 297 9.52 0.24 11.94
CA VAL A 297 9.62 1.48 12.70
C VAL A 297 9.56 2.65 11.71
N LEU A 298 8.68 3.61 11.97
CA LEU A 298 8.58 4.85 11.21
C LEU A 298 8.62 6.02 12.18
N LEU A 299 9.52 6.96 11.91
CA LEU A 299 9.66 8.22 12.67
C LEU A 299 9.62 9.37 11.68
N SER A 300 8.87 10.42 11.98
CA SER A 300 8.89 11.65 11.18
C SER A 300 8.82 12.91 12.05
N ALA A 301 9.41 13.97 11.53
CA ALA A 301 9.39 15.30 12.11
C ALA A 301 9.15 16.33 10.98
N ASN A 302 8.02 17.04 11.06
CA ASN A 302 7.61 18.04 10.09
C ASN A 302 7.55 19.41 10.76
N TYR A 303 8.45 20.31 10.37
CA TYR A 303 8.51 21.68 10.83
C TYR A 303 7.89 22.62 9.80
N ALA A 304 6.96 23.46 10.22
CA ALA A 304 6.38 24.52 9.40
C ALA A 304 6.61 25.88 10.03
N HIS A 305 6.87 26.88 9.21
CA HIS A 305 6.98 28.26 9.63
C HIS A 305 6.32 29.18 8.59
N ASP A 306 5.39 30.01 9.02
CA ASP A 306 4.54 30.80 8.12
C ASP A 306 5.28 31.94 7.42
N ASN A 307 6.37 32.44 8.00
CA ASN A 307 7.09 33.58 7.43
C ASN A 307 8.60 33.57 7.72
N VAL A 308 9.38 33.01 6.81
CA VAL A 308 10.84 33.09 6.78
C VAL A 308 11.26 33.95 5.58
N PHE A 309 11.64 35.18 5.81
CA PHE A 309 11.96 36.15 4.77
C PHE A 309 10.85 36.34 3.73
N GLY A 310 9.60 36.32 4.16
CA GLY A 310 8.41 36.47 3.30
C GLY A 310 8.02 35.20 2.54
N HIS A 311 8.48 34.02 2.98
CA HIS A 311 8.12 32.74 2.46
C HIS A 311 7.56 31.85 3.59
N GLN A 312 6.64 30.97 3.27
CA GLN A 312 6.35 29.82 4.13
C GLN A 312 7.47 28.78 3.96
N LEU A 313 7.90 28.18 5.07
CA LEU A 313 8.94 27.17 5.09
C LEU A 313 8.35 25.86 5.59
N ILE A 314 8.67 24.75 4.90
CA ILE A 314 8.41 23.38 5.36
C ILE A 314 9.73 22.62 5.36
N GLY A 315 10.04 21.99 6.49
CA GLY A 315 11.16 21.05 6.66
C GLY A 315 10.63 19.71 7.12
N GLU A 316 11.01 18.65 6.44
CA GLU A 316 10.61 17.28 6.77
C GLU A 316 11.86 16.42 6.97
N LEU A 317 11.86 15.60 8.01
CA LEU A 317 12.85 14.56 8.25
C LEU A 317 12.12 13.28 8.60
N SER A 318 12.54 12.15 8.04
CA SER A 318 11.98 10.85 8.35
C SER A 318 13.03 9.74 8.40
N TYR A 319 12.72 8.74 9.21
CA TYR A 319 13.43 7.47 9.30
C TYR A 319 12.42 6.34 9.22
N ARG A 320 12.73 5.34 8.42
CA ARG A 320 11.99 4.09 8.34
C ARG A 320 12.95 2.92 8.32
N SER A 321 12.70 1.95 9.20
CA SER A 321 13.32 0.62 9.16
C SER A 321 12.21 -0.40 8.96
N GLU A 322 12.44 -1.38 8.10
CA GLU A 322 11.47 -2.42 7.78
C GLU A 322 12.16 -3.76 7.55
N ASP A 323 11.68 -4.78 8.27
CA ASP A 323 12.07 -6.18 8.10
C ASP A 323 10.86 -6.96 7.59
N GLN A 324 11.04 -7.70 6.49
CA GLN A 324 10.00 -8.52 5.88
C GLN A 324 10.51 -9.95 5.69
N THR A 325 9.83 -10.89 6.35
CA THR A 325 10.02 -12.32 6.13
C THR A 325 8.94 -12.83 5.19
N PHE A 326 9.38 -13.44 4.09
CA PHE A 326 8.52 -14.12 3.13
C PHE A 326 8.55 -15.60 3.43
N THR A 327 7.38 -16.20 3.41
CA THR A 327 7.19 -17.59 3.77
C THR A 327 8.10 -18.52 3.06
N PRO A 328 8.30 -19.61 3.79
CA PRO A 328 8.96 -20.79 3.27
C PRO A 328 8.32 -21.21 1.97
N TYR A 329 8.94 -20.75 0.94
CA TYR A 329 8.78 -21.34 -0.36
C TYR A 329 9.56 -22.64 -0.32
N TYR A 330 8.86 -23.77 -0.14
CA TYR A 330 9.42 -25.10 -0.24
C TYR A 330 10.97 -25.13 -0.25
N GLN A 331 11.57 -25.41 0.89
CA GLN A 331 13.02 -25.49 1.16
C GLN A 331 13.71 -24.17 1.58
N SER A 332 13.07 -23.03 1.61
CA SER A 332 13.73 -21.79 2.04
C SER A 332 12.77 -20.66 2.36
N SER A 333 13.19 -19.72 3.19
CA SER A 333 12.47 -18.47 3.53
C SER A 333 13.37 -17.28 3.25
N SER A 334 12.83 -16.20 2.68
CA SER A 334 13.54 -14.99 2.34
C SER A 334 13.25 -13.88 3.36
N GLN A 335 14.29 -13.24 3.85
CA GLN A 335 14.20 -12.04 4.67
C GLN A 335 14.79 -10.85 3.92
N GLN A 336 14.13 -9.70 4.03
CA GLN A 336 14.54 -8.45 3.39
C GLN A 336 14.50 -7.33 4.44
N GLU A 337 15.60 -6.62 4.53
CA GLU A 337 15.77 -5.51 5.46
C GLU A 337 15.97 -4.22 4.66
N THR A 338 15.28 -3.16 5.09
CA THR A 338 15.35 -1.84 4.45
C THR A 338 15.45 -0.76 5.50
N GLU A 339 16.38 0.16 5.33
CA GLU A 339 16.49 1.38 6.12
C GLU A 339 16.46 2.60 5.20
N VAL A 340 15.57 3.55 5.46
CA VAL A 340 15.45 4.78 4.68
C VAL A 340 15.51 5.99 5.58
N PHE A 341 16.46 6.90 5.31
CA PHE A 341 16.51 8.23 5.87
C PHE A 341 16.14 9.22 4.78
N ALA A 342 15.19 10.09 5.01
CA ALA A 342 14.79 11.09 4.04
C ALA A 342 14.66 12.49 4.68
N GLY A 343 14.88 13.51 3.87
CA GLY A 343 14.69 14.89 4.27
C GLY A 343 14.25 15.75 3.09
N ARG A 344 13.38 16.71 3.37
CA ARG A 344 12.89 17.71 2.41
C ARG A 344 12.94 19.09 3.04
N LEU A 345 13.28 20.09 2.22
CA LEU A 345 13.15 21.49 2.57
C LEU A 345 12.45 22.22 1.41
N ALA A 346 11.34 22.88 1.70
CA ALA A 346 10.54 23.59 0.71
C ALA A 346 10.19 25.00 1.19
N LEU A 347 10.13 25.92 0.23
CA LEU A 347 9.69 27.30 0.41
C LEU A 347 8.49 27.56 -0.50
N ALA A 348 7.47 28.24 0.02
CA ALA A 348 6.32 28.66 -0.75
C ALA A 348 6.11 30.19 -0.63
N LYS A 349 5.66 30.79 -1.72
CA LYS A 349 5.35 32.22 -1.76
C LYS A 349 4.35 32.56 -2.85
N SER A 350 3.50 33.55 -2.56
CA SER A 350 2.53 34.08 -3.50
C SER A 350 2.90 35.54 -3.86
N TRP A 351 2.74 35.88 -5.14
CA TRP A 351 2.96 37.20 -5.72
C TRP A 351 1.75 37.60 -6.58
N GLY A 352 0.67 38.01 -5.93
CA GLY A 352 -0.60 38.30 -6.61
C GLY A 352 -1.23 37.06 -7.24
N ALA A 353 -1.38 37.04 -8.57
CA ALA A 353 -1.95 35.92 -9.31
C ALA A 353 -1.00 34.71 -9.49
N PHE A 354 0.27 34.85 -9.11
CA PHE A 354 1.28 33.79 -9.20
C PHE A 354 1.66 33.28 -7.81
N SER A 355 1.69 31.97 -7.62
CA SER A 355 2.29 31.34 -6.45
C SER A 355 3.28 30.26 -6.88
N ALA A 356 4.28 30.00 -6.05
CA ALA A 356 5.24 28.94 -6.30
C ALA A 356 5.68 28.25 -5.02
N VAL A 357 5.92 26.94 -5.14
CA VAL A 357 6.61 26.10 -4.17
C VAL A 357 7.89 25.59 -4.83
N TYR A 358 9.01 25.66 -4.13
CA TYR A 358 10.29 25.16 -4.63
C TYR A 358 11.14 24.65 -3.47
N GLY A 359 11.96 23.66 -3.75
CA GLY A 359 12.74 23.04 -2.71
C GLY A 359 13.71 21.97 -3.19
N VAL A 360 14.25 21.30 -2.19
CA VAL A 360 15.17 20.18 -2.36
C VAL A 360 14.71 19.02 -1.48
N ASP A 361 14.97 17.80 -1.93
CA ASP A 361 14.87 16.61 -1.09
C ASP A 361 16.05 15.68 -1.34
N ALA A 362 16.31 14.83 -0.34
CA ALA A 362 17.34 13.80 -0.39
C ALA A 362 16.89 12.58 0.40
N TYR A 363 17.31 11.41 -0.02
CA TYR A 363 17.19 10.20 0.77
C TYR A 363 18.39 9.29 0.64
N LEU A 364 18.60 8.49 1.69
CA LEU A 364 19.52 7.37 1.75
C LEU A 364 18.68 6.12 1.99
N ASP A 365 18.78 5.14 1.11
CA ASP A 365 18.06 3.86 1.18
C ASP A 365 19.08 2.72 1.18
N ARG A 366 19.04 1.89 2.21
CA ARG A 366 19.88 0.72 2.37
C ARG A 366 19.01 -0.52 2.31
N PHE A 367 19.38 -1.45 1.48
CA PHE A 367 18.71 -2.72 1.32
C PHE A 367 19.70 -3.86 1.54
N ASP A 368 19.28 -4.83 2.35
CA ASP A 368 19.98 -6.11 2.53
C ASP A 368 18.99 -7.28 2.50
N SER A 369 19.47 -8.50 2.27
CA SER A 369 18.61 -9.66 2.27
C SER A 369 19.36 -10.96 2.52
N ASN A 370 18.69 -11.86 3.21
CA ASN A 370 19.16 -13.22 3.43
C ASN A 370 18.12 -14.28 3.04
N GLN A 371 18.51 -15.52 3.05
CA GLN A 371 17.70 -16.68 2.75
C GLN A 371 18.03 -17.79 3.74
N ALA A 372 17.06 -18.16 4.56
CA ALA A 372 17.12 -19.36 5.39
C ALA A 372 16.87 -20.60 4.52
N LEU A 373 17.79 -21.56 4.54
CA LEU A 373 17.69 -22.82 3.81
C LEU A 373 17.19 -23.91 4.74
N PHE A 374 16.09 -24.58 4.38
CA PHE A 374 15.50 -25.65 5.18
C PHE A 374 16.13 -27.01 4.90
N ASP A 375 16.23 -27.84 5.94
CA ASP A 375 16.66 -29.23 5.81
C ASP A 375 15.66 -30.01 4.94
N LYS A 376 16.16 -30.40 3.75
CA LYS A 376 15.34 -31.11 2.77
C LYS A 376 14.84 -32.46 3.28
N THR A 377 15.59 -33.15 4.12
CA THR A 377 15.19 -34.47 4.64
C THR A 377 14.02 -34.33 5.60
N ILE A 378 14.06 -33.34 6.46
CA ILE A 378 12.96 -33.02 7.39
C ILE A 378 11.71 -32.61 6.60
N ALA A 379 11.87 -31.67 5.65
CA ALA A 379 10.77 -31.20 4.82
C ALA A 379 10.12 -32.35 4.01
N ASP A 380 10.91 -33.14 3.29
CA ASP A 380 10.40 -34.24 2.48
C ASP A 380 9.70 -35.32 3.34
N ASN A 381 10.24 -35.68 4.50
CA ASN A 381 9.68 -36.71 5.39
C ASN A 381 8.36 -36.26 6.03
N SER A 382 8.16 -34.98 6.20
CA SER A 382 6.91 -34.39 6.75
C SER A 382 5.90 -34.01 5.67
N GLY A 383 6.22 -34.20 4.39
CA GLY A 383 5.40 -33.68 3.29
C GLY A 383 5.37 -32.15 3.25
N ASN A 384 6.50 -31.53 3.58
CA ASN A 384 6.71 -30.08 3.64
C ASN A 384 5.99 -29.36 4.80
N LEU A 385 5.47 -30.11 5.77
CA LEU A 385 4.80 -29.49 6.92
C LEU A 385 5.78 -29.07 8.01
N ILE A 386 7.01 -29.64 8.06
CA ILE A 386 8.02 -29.26 9.06
C ILE A 386 9.21 -28.66 8.35
N ASN A 387 9.51 -27.40 8.65
CA ASN A 387 10.63 -26.67 8.08
C ASN A 387 11.61 -26.26 9.18
N ARG A 388 12.89 -26.61 9.02
CA ARG A 388 13.96 -26.28 9.97
C ARG A 388 15.17 -25.75 9.21
N THR A 389 15.60 -24.55 9.58
CA THR A 389 16.76 -23.90 8.99
C THR A 389 18.05 -24.64 9.34
N TYR A 390 18.85 -25.01 8.35
CA TYR A 390 20.19 -25.58 8.56
C TYR A 390 21.31 -24.61 8.18
N ALA A 391 21.03 -23.59 7.35
CA ALA A 391 21.99 -22.57 6.95
C ALA A 391 21.26 -21.28 6.54
N GLU A 392 21.96 -20.16 6.66
CA GLU A 392 21.56 -18.87 6.12
C GLU A 392 22.58 -18.40 5.11
N VAL A 393 22.11 -17.82 3.99
CA VAL A 393 22.94 -17.34 2.88
C VAL A 393 22.40 -16.02 2.37
N GLY A 394 23.23 -15.20 1.70
CA GLY A 394 22.78 -14.00 1.03
C GLY A 394 21.80 -14.32 -0.11
N ARG A 395 20.70 -13.59 -0.20
CA ARG A 395 19.71 -13.76 -1.27
C ARG A 395 20.01 -12.86 -2.47
N TYR A 396 20.33 -11.60 -2.20
CA TYR A 396 20.68 -10.55 -3.15
C TYR A 396 21.87 -9.78 -2.62
N PRO A 397 22.63 -9.06 -3.47
CA PRO A 397 23.66 -8.13 -2.99
C PRO A 397 23.05 -7.01 -2.15
N GLY A 398 23.79 -6.50 -1.18
CA GLY A 398 23.48 -5.26 -0.50
C GLY A 398 23.46 -4.10 -1.49
N VAL A 399 22.52 -3.16 -1.30
CA VAL A 399 22.37 -1.98 -2.17
C VAL A 399 22.18 -0.74 -1.32
N ASP A 400 23.06 0.25 -1.49
CA ASP A 400 22.91 1.60 -0.97
C ASP A 400 22.49 2.54 -2.11
N VAL A 401 21.37 3.23 -1.96
CA VAL A 401 20.92 4.27 -2.90
C VAL A 401 20.96 5.64 -2.23
N THR A 402 21.66 6.57 -2.85
CA THR A 402 21.66 8.00 -2.45
C THR A 402 20.95 8.80 -3.52
N SER A 403 19.98 9.59 -3.14
CA SER A 403 19.20 10.42 -4.05
C SER A 403 19.20 11.87 -3.61
N TYR A 404 19.34 12.78 -4.56
CA TYR A 404 19.19 14.22 -4.39
C TYR A 404 18.25 14.76 -5.46
N ALA A 405 17.32 15.61 -5.07
CA ALA A 405 16.42 16.23 -6.02
C ALA A 405 16.23 17.72 -5.73
N MET A 406 15.92 18.47 -6.78
CA MET A 406 15.39 19.80 -6.71
C MET A 406 14.08 19.88 -7.48
N PHE A 407 13.13 20.65 -6.97
CA PHE A 407 11.83 20.79 -7.60
C PHE A 407 11.31 22.22 -7.51
N VAL A 408 10.46 22.57 -8.46
CA VAL A 408 9.67 23.81 -8.48
C VAL A 408 8.30 23.51 -9.07
N GLN A 409 7.26 24.09 -8.47
CA GLN A 409 5.90 24.07 -8.98
C GLN A 409 5.35 25.49 -8.86
N GLY A 410 4.76 25.99 -9.93
CA GLY A 410 4.13 27.29 -9.99
C GLY A 410 2.69 27.19 -10.40
N ASP A 411 1.85 28.04 -9.82
CA ASP A 411 0.44 28.19 -10.12
C ASP A 411 0.19 29.62 -10.57
N TYR A 412 -0.55 29.79 -11.65
CA TYR A 412 -0.91 31.09 -12.19
C TYR A 412 -2.39 31.21 -12.48
N GLN A 413 -3.06 32.15 -11.80
CA GLN A 413 -4.46 32.46 -12.03
C GLN A 413 -4.57 33.43 -13.23
N ILE A 414 -5.01 32.91 -14.38
CA ILE A 414 -5.15 33.66 -15.62
C ILE A 414 -6.37 34.60 -15.55
N SER A 415 -7.48 34.06 -15.04
CA SER A 415 -8.73 34.79 -14.76
C SER A 415 -9.41 34.20 -13.52
N GLN A 416 -10.57 34.71 -13.12
CA GLN A 416 -11.32 34.14 -12.00
C GLN A 416 -11.66 32.66 -12.23
N ASP A 417 -11.89 32.26 -13.48
CA ASP A 417 -12.37 30.91 -13.83
C ASP A 417 -11.27 30.03 -14.44
N TRP A 418 -10.05 30.54 -14.64
CA TRP A 418 -9.03 29.81 -15.36
C TRP A 418 -7.67 29.87 -14.66
N SER A 419 -7.15 28.72 -14.28
CA SER A 419 -5.82 28.56 -13.69
C SER A 419 -4.94 27.60 -14.48
N VAL A 420 -3.63 27.78 -14.37
CA VAL A 420 -2.60 26.90 -14.94
C VAL A 420 -1.56 26.61 -13.87
N GLN A 421 -1.16 25.36 -13.79
CA GLN A 421 -0.08 24.87 -12.93
C GLN A 421 1.02 24.27 -13.80
N ALA A 422 2.29 24.50 -13.46
CA ALA A 422 3.42 23.84 -14.10
C ALA A 422 4.51 23.53 -13.08
N GLY A 423 5.19 22.41 -13.29
CA GLY A 423 6.25 21.97 -12.39
C GLY A 423 7.41 21.29 -13.11
N TYR A 424 8.54 21.30 -12.44
CA TYR A 424 9.77 20.64 -12.87
C TYR A 424 10.48 20.02 -11.67
N ARG A 425 10.99 18.79 -11.86
CA ARG A 425 11.86 18.09 -10.93
C ARG A 425 13.08 17.56 -11.66
N TYR A 426 14.24 17.79 -11.08
CA TYR A 426 15.47 17.10 -11.45
C TYR A 426 15.89 16.21 -10.28
N GLN A 427 16.14 14.94 -10.54
CA GLN A 427 16.58 13.97 -9.53
C GLN A 427 17.82 13.25 -10.02
N TYR A 428 18.84 13.19 -9.17
CA TYR A 428 20.07 12.41 -9.36
C TYR A 428 20.07 11.27 -8.36
N MET A 429 20.50 10.10 -8.82
CA MET A 429 20.58 8.89 -8.00
C MET A 429 21.92 8.19 -8.22
N ASP A 430 22.55 7.81 -7.12
CA ASP A 430 23.76 6.97 -7.09
C ASP A 430 23.39 5.66 -6.37
N ASN A 431 23.68 4.53 -7.03
CA ASN A 431 23.43 3.19 -6.51
C ASN A 431 24.77 2.50 -6.32
N LYS A 432 25.08 2.14 -5.10
CA LYS A 432 26.24 1.33 -4.74
C LYS A 432 25.78 -0.09 -4.46
N ILE A 433 26.41 -1.05 -5.12
CA ILE A 433 26.13 -2.48 -5.02
C ILE A 433 27.34 -3.15 -4.38
N ASP A 434 27.11 -3.99 -3.37
CA ASP A 434 28.17 -4.73 -2.70
C ASP A 434 28.65 -5.95 -3.51
N ASP A 435 29.88 -6.40 -3.22
CA ASP A 435 30.41 -7.66 -3.73
C ASP A 435 29.51 -8.81 -3.25
N PHE A 436 29.21 -9.76 -4.13
CA PHE A 436 28.24 -10.80 -3.80
C PHE A 436 28.59 -12.16 -4.42
N VAL A 437 28.68 -13.20 -3.61
CA VAL A 437 28.74 -14.56 -4.13
C VAL A 437 27.35 -14.98 -4.63
N ALA A 438 27.23 -15.40 -5.89
CA ALA A 438 25.93 -15.74 -6.46
C ALA A 438 25.17 -16.75 -5.59
N TYR A 439 23.88 -16.50 -5.36
CA TYR A 439 23.04 -17.28 -4.46
C TYR A 439 23.09 -18.80 -4.68
N SER A 440 23.14 -19.25 -5.95
CA SER A 440 23.25 -20.68 -6.29
C SER A 440 24.55 -21.32 -5.78
N VAL A 441 25.66 -20.57 -5.77
CA VAL A 441 26.98 -21.03 -5.29
C VAL A 441 26.99 -21.05 -3.77
N GLN A 442 26.42 -20.03 -3.10
CA GLN A 442 26.29 -20.04 -1.66
C GLN A 442 25.46 -21.25 -1.17
N LYS A 443 24.35 -21.60 -1.87
CA LYS A 443 23.59 -22.85 -1.61
C LYS A 443 24.43 -24.11 -1.76
N ASN A 444 25.28 -24.18 -2.77
CA ASN A 444 26.17 -25.33 -2.98
C ASN A 444 27.17 -25.46 -1.83
N ILE A 445 27.78 -24.35 -1.41
CA ILE A 445 28.72 -24.33 -0.27
C ILE A 445 27.98 -24.75 1.01
N ALA A 446 26.82 -24.18 1.29
CA ALA A 446 25.98 -24.53 2.46
C ALA A 446 25.59 -26.02 2.48
N SER A 447 25.42 -26.65 1.31
CA SER A 447 25.14 -28.09 1.17
C SER A 447 26.39 -28.99 1.12
N GLY A 448 27.59 -28.44 1.38
CA GLY A 448 28.85 -29.20 1.41
C GLY A 448 29.44 -29.56 0.04
N LYS A 449 28.93 -28.93 -1.05
CA LYS A 449 29.46 -29.14 -2.41
C LYS A 449 30.65 -28.23 -2.78
N GLY A 450 31.17 -27.51 -1.81
CA GLY A 450 32.32 -26.62 -1.91
C GLY A 450 32.57 -25.96 -0.57
N VAL A 451 33.65 -25.16 -0.46
CA VAL A 451 34.02 -24.47 0.79
C VAL A 451 34.17 -22.96 0.63
N SER A 452 34.40 -22.48 -0.61
CA SER A 452 34.58 -21.06 -0.89
C SER A 452 34.26 -20.72 -2.36
N ALA A 453 34.11 -19.45 -2.66
CA ALA A 453 33.89 -18.94 -4.01
C ALA A 453 34.41 -17.50 -4.15
N ASP A 454 34.77 -17.11 -5.38
CA ASP A 454 35.01 -15.72 -5.72
C ASP A 454 33.66 -14.96 -5.67
N ALA A 455 33.71 -13.73 -5.19
CA ALA A 455 32.53 -12.84 -5.27
C ALA A 455 32.41 -12.24 -6.68
N VAL A 456 31.18 -12.05 -7.13
CA VAL A 456 30.89 -11.14 -8.23
C VAL A 456 31.20 -9.72 -7.74
N PRO A 457 32.03 -8.96 -8.44
CA PRO A 457 32.39 -7.62 -8.02
C PRO A 457 31.14 -6.70 -8.00
N GLY A 458 31.00 -5.96 -6.93
CA GLY A 458 30.06 -4.87 -6.82
C GLY A 458 30.54 -3.63 -7.60
N GLY A 459 30.06 -2.48 -7.24
CA GLY A 459 30.42 -1.21 -7.87
C GLY A 459 29.35 -0.14 -7.69
N SER A 460 29.48 0.97 -8.40
CA SER A 460 28.51 2.04 -8.39
C SER A 460 28.00 2.36 -9.79
N THR A 461 26.73 2.74 -9.86
CA THR A 461 26.09 3.24 -11.09
C THR A 461 25.18 4.40 -10.75
N ASP A 462 25.20 5.41 -11.59
CA ASP A 462 24.43 6.63 -11.41
C ASP A 462 23.53 6.94 -12.61
N TYR A 463 22.44 7.64 -12.35
CA TYR A 463 21.60 8.21 -13.39
C TYR A 463 20.83 9.44 -12.88
N SER A 464 20.29 10.21 -13.82
CA SER A 464 19.44 11.35 -13.50
C SER A 464 18.16 11.33 -14.31
N VAL A 465 17.10 11.90 -13.73
CA VAL A 465 15.79 12.00 -14.36
C VAL A 465 15.30 13.44 -14.27
N SER A 466 14.79 13.95 -15.38
CA SER A 466 14.06 15.23 -15.46
C SER A 466 12.59 14.94 -15.71
N LEU A 467 11.72 15.49 -14.85
CA LEU A 467 10.28 15.28 -14.89
C LEU A 467 9.57 16.63 -14.99
N PHE A 468 8.54 16.67 -15.83
CA PHE A 468 7.71 17.84 -16.05
C PHE A 468 6.26 17.53 -15.75
N ASN A 469 5.51 18.53 -15.32
CA ASN A 469 4.07 18.52 -15.29
C ASN A 469 3.53 19.88 -15.74
N ILE A 470 2.37 19.85 -16.39
CA ILE A 470 1.58 21.03 -16.71
C ILE A 470 0.10 20.64 -16.66
N GLY A 471 -0.69 21.44 -16.00
CA GLY A 471 -2.12 21.23 -15.88
C GLY A 471 -2.89 22.54 -15.93
N THR A 472 -4.16 22.45 -16.23
CA THR A 472 -5.06 23.60 -16.29
C THR A 472 -6.43 23.22 -15.75
N ILE A 473 -7.08 24.16 -15.08
CA ILE A 473 -8.45 24.06 -14.58
C ILE A 473 -9.25 25.19 -15.20
N TYR A 474 -10.43 24.86 -15.70
CA TYR A 474 -11.41 25.82 -16.14
C TYR A 474 -12.72 25.62 -15.39
N GLN A 475 -13.08 26.60 -14.56
CA GLN A 475 -14.33 26.64 -13.80
C GLN A 475 -15.47 27.00 -14.74
N LEU A 476 -16.43 26.09 -14.91
CA LEU A 476 -17.60 26.31 -15.75
C LEU A 476 -18.66 27.15 -15.04
N ASN A 477 -18.81 26.91 -13.74
CA ASN A 477 -19.67 27.63 -12.77
C ASN A 477 -19.19 27.27 -11.35
N GLU A 478 -19.89 27.75 -10.32
CA GLU A 478 -19.53 27.52 -8.90
C GLU A 478 -19.50 26.04 -8.51
N GLU A 479 -20.24 25.19 -9.20
CA GLU A 479 -20.44 23.76 -8.89
C GLU A 479 -19.64 22.83 -9.81
N SER A 480 -19.10 23.31 -10.93
CA SER A 480 -18.49 22.39 -11.91
C SER A 480 -17.25 22.94 -12.60
N GLN A 481 -16.30 22.04 -12.86
CA GLN A 481 -15.04 22.37 -13.50
C GLN A 481 -14.55 21.28 -14.44
N LEU A 482 -13.73 21.69 -15.38
CA LEU A 482 -12.93 20.84 -16.27
C LEU A 482 -11.45 20.98 -15.91
N TRP A 483 -10.72 19.89 -16.03
CA TRP A 483 -9.24 19.96 -16.00
C TRP A 483 -8.64 19.16 -17.12
N ALA A 484 -7.42 19.51 -17.46
CA ALA A 484 -6.54 18.69 -18.29
C ALA A 484 -5.12 18.79 -17.75
N ASN A 485 -4.39 17.67 -17.77
CA ASN A 485 -3.00 17.67 -17.37
C ASN A 485 -2.14 16.74 -18.23
N PHE A 486 -0.87 17.09 -18.29
CA PHE A 486 0.25 16.24 -18.69
C PHE A 486 1.20 16.16 -17.51
N SER A 487 1.62 14.97 -17.15
CA SER A 487 2.53 14.74 -16.04
C SER A 487 3.46 13.57 -16.31
N GLN A 488 4.64 13.62 -15.69
CA GLN A 488 5.66 12.59 -15.80
C GLN A 488 5.98 12.00 -14.43
N GLY A 489 6.17 10.71 -14.39
CA GLY A 489 6.68 9.97 -13.25
C GLY A 489 7.77 9.00 -13.69
N PHE A 490 8.41 8.32 -12.75
CA PHE A 490 9.34 7.25 -13.08
C PHE A 490 9.34 6.15 -12.01
N GLU A 491 9.70 4.96 -12.45
CA GLU A 491 9.93 3.81 -11.57
C GLU A 491 11.42 3.54 -11.43
N LEU A 492 11.82 3.07 -10.22
CA LEU A 492 13.15 2.56 -9.99
C LEU A 492 13.27 1.17 -10.61
N ALA A 493 14.37 0.93 -11.27
CA ALA A 493 14.79 -0.43 -11.53
C ALA A 493 15.28 -1.07 -10.22
N ASP A 494 14.97 -2.34 -10.00
CA ASP A 494 15.41 -3.10 -8.82
C ASP A 494 16.86 -3.58 -8.99
N PRO A 495 17.89 -2.89 -8.44
CA PRO A 495 19.28 -3.26 -8.66
C PRO A 495 19.63 -4.59 -7.99
N ALA A 496 19.05 -4.90 -6.85
CA ALA A 496 19.30 -6.14 -6.13
C ALA A 496 18.92 -7.39 -6.94
N LYS A 497 17.88 -7.27 -7.79
CA LYS A 497 17.40 -8.38 -8.63
C LYS A 497 18.36 -8.72 -9.78
N TYR A 498 19.04 -7.73 -10.30
CA TYR A 498 19.81 -7.87 -11.53
C TYR A 498 21.31 -7.99 -11.29
N TYR A 499 21.87 -7.25 -10.34
CA TYR A 499 23.29 -7.32 -10.00
C TYR A 499 23.60 -8.55 -9.12
N GLY A 500 24.88 -8.84 -8.91
CA GLY A 500 25.33 -10.03 -8.17
C GLY A 500 25.17 -11.35 -8.92
N GLN A 501 24.87 -11.32 -10.23
CA GLN A 501 24.74 -12.50 -11.07
C GLN A 501 26.08 -12.81 -11.77
N GLY A 502 26.51 -14.09 -11.70
CA GLY A 502 27.73 -14.55 -12.32
C GLY A 502 27.67 -16.02 -12.69
N SER A 503 28.56 -16.43 -13.59
CA SER A 503 28.84 -17.83 -13.91
C SER A 503 30.15 -18.25 -13.28
N TYR A 504 30.22 -19.52 -12.88
CA TYR A 504 31.37 -20.06 -12.17
C TYR A 504 31.90 -21.30 -12.89
N GLU A 505 33.22 -21.53 -12.78
CA GLU A 505 33.83 -22.80 -13.16
C GLU A 505 33.31 -23.92 -12.23
N ALA A 506 33.51 -25.16 -12.64
CA ALA A 506 33.26 -26.28 -11.76
C ALA A 506 34.15 -26.18 -10.51
N VAL A 507 33.64 -26.65 -9.36
CA VAL A 507 34.40 -26.66 -8.11
C VAL A 507 35.75 -27.37 -8.29
N ASP A 508 36.84 -26.74 -7.85
CA ASP A 508 38.18 -27.28 -7.95
C ASP A 508 38.50 -28.34 -6.87
N ALA A 509 39.70 -28.90 -6.89
CA ALA A 509 40.13 -29.92 -5.94
C ALA A 509 40.22 -29.41 -4.48
N ASN A 510 40.24 -28.08 -4.26
CA ASN A 510 40.26 -27.45 -2.94
C ASN A 510 38.85 -27.06 -2.47
N GLY A 511 37.82 -27.34 -3.27
CA GLY A 511 36.43 -26.99 -2.97
C GLY A 511 36.09 -25.53 -3.28
N HIS A 512 36.87 -24.84 -4.12
CA HIS A 512 36.66 -23.44 -4.49
C HIS A 512 35.93 -23.31 -5.83
N TYR A 513 34.99 -22.35 -5.93
CA TYR A 513 34.30 -21.94 -7.14
C TYR A 513 34.97 -20.67 -7.69
N ALA A 514 35.73 -20.76 -8.74
CA ALA A 514 36.32 -19.61 -9.43
C ALA A 514 35.26 -18.90 -10.29
N LEU A 515 35.19 -17.57 -10.20
CA LEU A 515 34.32 -16.76 -11.04
C LEU A 515 34.83 -16.82 -12.49
N LYS A 516 33.92 -17.17 -13.41
CA LYS A 516 34.22 -17.24 -14.84
C LYS A 516 33.87 -15.98 -15.58
N ASP A 517 32.65 -15.49 -15.29
CA ASP A 517 32.07 -14.30 -15.91
C ASP A 517 31.01 -13.72 -15.00
N SER A 518 30.77 -12.41 -15.06
CA SER A 518 29.82 -11.75 -14.21
C SER A 518 29.23 -10.48 -14.84
N ILE A 519 28.11 -10.00 -14.29
CA ILE A 519 27.61 -8.66 -14.58
C ILE A 519 28.63 -7.64 -14.08
N ASN A 520 29.05 -6.74 -14.96
CA ASN A 520 29.82 -5.56 -14.59
C ASN A 520 28.89 -4.40 -14.32
N VAL A 521 28.86 -3.90 -13.09
CA VAL A 521 28.00 -2.79 -12.65
C VAL A 521 28.27 -1.51 -13.48
N ALA A 522 29.53 -1.22 -13.79
CA ALA A 522 29.91 -0.02 -14.55
C ALA A 522 29.44 -0.04 -16.02
N ASP A 523 29.43 -1.24 -16.63
CA ASP A 523 29.06 -1.41 -18.05
C ASP A 523 27.55 -1.68 -18.23
N SER A 524 26.85 -2.12 -17.18
CA SER A 524 25.44 -2.50 -17.18
C SER A 524 24.60 -1.43 -16.47
N LYS A 525 24.55 -0.21 -17.03
CA LYS A 525 23.83 0.91 -16.41
C LYS A 525 22.32 0.70 -16.49
N MET A 526 21.69 0.74 -15.33
CA MET A 526 20.24 0.79 -15.21
C MET A 526 19.78 2.26 -15.16
N SER A 527 18.64 2.57 -15.76
CA SER A 527 18.00 3.89 -15.66
C SER A 527 16.59 3.76 -15.12
N GLY A 528 16.06 4.84 -14.57
CA GLY A 528 14.64 4.90 -14.20
C GLY A 528 13.75 4.78 -15.45
N ILE A 529 12.66 4.03 -15.33
CA ILE A 529 11.65 3.88 -16.39
C ILE A 529 10.69 5.06 -16.29
N LYS A 530 10.76 5.97 -17.25
CA LYS A 530 9.94 7.18 -17.27
C LYS A 530 8.56 6.87 -17.87
N THR A 531 7.53 7.48 -17.29
CA THR A 531 6.15 7.39 -17.76
C THR A 531 5.60 8.78 -18.03
N ASP A 532 5.07 8.98 -19.23
CA ASP A 532 4.31 10.15 -19.66
C ASP A 532 2.81 9.86 -19.47
N SER A 533 2.08 10.74 -18.81
CA SER A 533 0.64 10.59 -18.52
C SER A 533 -0.13 11.83 -18.98
N TYR A 534 -1.26 11.60 -19.64
CA TYR A 534 -2.21 12.59 -20.12
C TYR A 534 -3.57 12.32 -19.52
N GLU A 535 -4.25 13.35 -19.07
CA GLU A 535 -5.57 13.24 -18.45
C GLU A 535 -6.45 14.42 -18.85
N ILE A 536 -7.74 14.13 -18.99
CA ILE A 536 -8.81 15.12 -19.05
C ILE A 536 -9.94 14.66 -18.13
N GLY A 537 -10.51 15.56 -17.37
CA GLY A 537 -11.58 15.20 -16.44
C GLY A 537 -12.60 16.32 -16.20
N TYR A 538 -13.65 15.92 -15.53
CA TYR A 538 -14.80 16.74 -15.15
C TYR A 538 -15.19 16.46 -13.71
N ARG A 539 -15.45 17.51 -12.95
CA ARG A 539 -15.97 17.46 -11.57
C ARG A 539 -17.24 18.29 -11.48
N LEU A 540 -18.25 17.73 -10.82
CA LEU A 540 -19.49 18.39 -10.45
C LEU A 540 -19.73 18.10 -8.97
N ASP A 541 -20.01 19.15 -8.20
CA ASP A 541 -20.37 19.07 -6.80
C ASP A 541 -21.53 20.02 -6.51
N THR A 542 -22.70 19.44 -6.24
CA THR A 542 -23.93 20.14 -5.92
C THR A 542 -24.48 19.60 -4.60
N ASP A 543 -25.49 20.24 -4.02
CA ASP A 543 -26.14 19.76 -2.79
C ASP A 543 -26.65 18.30 -2.89
N THR A 544 -26.89 17.79 -4.09
CA THR A 544 -27.50 16.47 -4.29
C THR A 544 -26.65 15.49 -5.08
N VAL A 545 -25.72 15.98 -5.89
CA VAL A 545 -24.90 15.14 -6.77
C VAL A 545 -23.44 15.53 -6.64
N ALA A 546 -22.59 14.57 -6.28
CA ALA A 546 -21.15 14.67 -6.43
C ALA A 546 -20.68 13.70 -7.51
N LEU A 547 -20.06 14.20 -8.57
CA LEU A 547 -19.55 13.41 -9.71
C LEU A 547 -18.11 13.81 -10.02
N GLN A 548 -17.24 12.84 -10.16
CA GLN A 548 -15.93 13.03 -10.75
C GLN A 548 -15.69 11.96 -11.81
N ALA A 549 -15.25 12.36 -13.00
CA ALA A 549 -14.93 11.45 -14.09
C ALA A 549 -13.68 11.92 -14.84
N ALA A 550 -12.82 10.98 -15.23
CA ALA A 550 -11.62 11.26 -15.99
C ALA A 550 -11.33 10.18 -17.03
N GLY A 551 -10.80 10.60 -18.18
CA GLY A 551 -10.16 9.74 -19.17
C GLY A 551 -8.66 9.99 -19.17
N TYR A 552 -7.88 8.91 -19.29
CA TYR A 552 -6.43 9.01 -19.20
C TYR A 552 -5.72 8.12 -20.24
N TYR A 553 -4.50 8.50 -20.59
CA TYR A 553 -3.57 7.74 -21.42
C TYR A 553 -2.17 7.89 -20.83
N SER A 554 -1.47 6.79 -20.64
CA SER A 554 -0.07 6.82 -20.17
C SER A 554 0.80 5.89 -21.02
N VAL A 555 2.04 6.33 -21.26
CA VAL A 555 3.04 5.56 -21.99
C VAL A 555 4.37 5.61 -21.26
N SER A 556 5.03 4.47 -21.13
CA SER A 556 6.41 4.39 -20.67
C SER A 556 7.28 3.85 -21.78
N ASP A 557 8.41 4.52 -21.98
CA ASP A 557 9.46 4.09 -22.89
C ASP A 557 10.46 3.28 -22.08
N ASN A 558 10.92 2.18 -22.64
CA ASN A 558 11.89 1.29 -22.08
C ASN A 558 11.36 0.31 -21.01
N SER A 559 11.85 -0.89 -21.11
CA SER A 559 11.87 -1.91 -20.06
C SER A 559 13.32 -2.38 -19.83
N ILE A 560 13.57 -2.98 -18.67
CA ILE A 560 14.88 -3.53 -18.36
C ILE A 560 14.85 -5.02 -18.69
N LYS A 561 15.73 -5.45 -19.57
CA LYS A 561 15.96 -6.86 -19.86
C LYS A 561 17.33 -7.32 -19.37
N TYR A 562 17.33 -8.49 -18.78
CA TYR A 562 18.54 -9.21 -18.39
C TYR A 562 18.75 -10.40 -19.32
N ASP A 563 19.87 -10.42 -20.03
CA ASP A 563 20.28 -11.55 -20.84
C ASP A 563 21.18 -12.49 -20.02
N LYS A 564 20.65 -13.67 -19.69
CA LYS A 564 21.35 -14.69 -18.92
C LYS A 564 22.59 -15.28 -19.62
N LYS A 565 22.71 -15.14 -20.95
CA LYS A 565 23.82 -15.68 -21.73
C LYS A 565 24.98 -14.70 -21.81
N THR A 566 24.67 -13.43 -22.04
CA THR A 566 25.68 -12.38 -22.16
C THR A 566 25.97 -11.69 -20.82
N LEU A 567 25.18 -11.96 -19.78
CA LEU A 567 25.24 -11.31 -18.46
C LEU A 567 25.17 -9.77 -18.58
N LEU A 568 24.41 -9.28 -19.55
CA LEU A 568 24.20 -7.85 -19.77
C LEU A 568 22.81 -7.45 -19.32
N ILE A 569 22.74 -6.30 -18.65
CA ILE A 569 21.50 -5.57 -18.40
C ILE A 569 21.40 -4.50 -19.49
N THR A 570 20.31 -4.50 -20.21
CA THR A 570 20.05 -3.53 -21.26
C THR A 570 18.68 -2.90 -21.11
N ASN A 571 18.61 -1.60 -21.32
CA ASN A 571 17.33 -0.95 -21.53
C ASN A 571 16.85 -1.34 -22.94
N VAL A 572 15.62 -1.81 -23.04
CA VAL A 572 15.01 -2.21 -24.31
C VAL A 572 13.87 -1.24 -24.57
N ASP A 573 13.74 -0.79 -25.83
CA ASP A 573 12.68 0.11 -26.27
C ASP A 573 11.33 -0.64 -26.41
N ASP A 574 10.91 -1.34 -25.34
CA ASP A 574 9.58 -1.94 -25.25
C ASP A 574 8.64 -0.91 -24.63
N GLU A 575 7.84 -0.26 -25.45
CA GLU A 575 6.85 0.69 -24.98
C GLU A 575 5.70 -0.05 -24.28
N GLN A 576 5.31 0.43 -23.10
CA GLN A 576 4.06 -0.01 -22.46
C GLN A 576 3.09 1.16 -22.40
N ARG A 577 1.86 0.95 -22.89
CA ARG A 577 0.78 1.92 -22.76
C ARG A 577 -0.33 1.39 -21.87
N VAL A 578 -0.94 2.31 -21.12
CA VAL A 578 -2.14 2.05 -20.33
C VAL A 578 -3.10 3.21 -20.54
N TYR A 579 -4.34 2.91 -20.85
CA TYR A 579 -5.38 3.91 -21.04
C TYR A 579 -6.71 3.43 -20.49
N GLY A 580 -7.56 4.38 -20.15
CA GLY A 580 -8.85 4.04 -19.57
C GLY A 580 -9.68 5.24 -19.17
N ALA A 581 -10.73 4.95 -18.44
CA ALA A 581 -11.59 5.94 -17.83
C ALA A 581 -12.00 5.49 -16.42
N GLU A 582 -12.13 6.45 -15.52
CA GLU A 582 -12.64 6.22 -14.18
C GLU A 582 -13.73 7.24 -13.84
N ALA A 583 -14.69 6.84 -13.02
CA ALA A 583 -15.74 7.72 -12.56
C ALA A 583 -16.24 7.30 -11.17
N ASN A 584 -16.71 8.27 -10.41
CA ASN A 584 -17.46 8.08 -9.17
C ASN A 584 -18.62 9.04 -9.15
N ILE A 585 -19.80 8.56 -8.77
CA ILE A 585 -20.99 9.36 -8.58
C ILE A 585 -21.66 9.02 -7.26
N ASN A 586 -22.00 10.05 -6.50
CA ASN A 586 -22.86 10.00 -5.33
C ASN A 586 -24.12 10.84 -5.59
N TYR A 587 -25.28 10.30 -5.28
CA TYR A 587 -26.57 10.95 -5.44
C TYR A 587 -27.42 10.85 -4.19
N TRP A 588 -27.66 11.97 -3.53
CA TRP A 588 -28.59 12.09 -2.41
C TRP A 588 -30.02 12.17 -2.93
N VAL A 589 -30.73 11.04 -2.84
CA VAL A 589 -32.16 10.96 -3.21
C VAL A 589 -33.04 11.75 -2.23
N SER A 590 -32.61 11.76 -0.98
CA SER A 590 -33.16 12.57 0.12
C SER A 590 -32.03 12.83 1.15
N SER A 591 -32.34 13.57 2.23
CA SER A 591 -31.42 13.75 3.35
C SER A 591 -30.87 12.42 3.93
N ASP A 592 -31.62 11.34 3.78
CA ASP A 592 -31.39 10.07 4.46
C ASP A 592 -30.92 8.96 3.51
N ILE A 593 -31.07 9.13 2.19
CA ILE A 593 -30.80 8.07 1.21
C ILE A 593 -29.72 8.53 0.23
N LEU A 594 -28.60 7.81 0.26
CA LEU A 594 -27.49 7.95 -0.67
C LEU A 594 -27.43 6.75 -1.61
N LEU A 595 -27.37 7.01 -2.91
CA LEU A 595 -27.02 6.03 -3.93
C LEU A 595 -25.67 6.42 -4.53
N GLY A 596 -24.83 5.44 -4.77
CA GLY A 596 -23.54 5.72 -5.40
C GLY A 596 -23.06 4.59 -6.30
N ALA A 597 -22.21 4.95 -7.22
CA ALA A 597 -21.53 4.00 -8.08
C ALA A 597 -20.16 4.54 -8.46
N SER A 598 -19.20 3.63 -8.64
CA SER A 598 -17.90 3.95 -9.21
C SER A 598 -17.47 2.87 -10.20
N GLY A 599 -16.60 3.23 -11.13
CA GLY A 599 -16.10 2.29 -12.11
C GLY A 599 -14.74 2.72 -12.66
N HIS A 600 -14.01 1.74 -13.11
CA HIS A 600 -12.73 1.88 -13.79
C HIS A 600 -12.67 0.93 -14.98
N TYR A 601 -12.51 1.47 -16.17
CA TYR A 601 -12.19 0.74 -17.37
C TYR A 601 -10.72 0.94 -17.70
N VAL A 602 -9.96 -0.13 -17.91
CA VAL A 602 -8.52 -0.08 -18.15
C VAL A 602 -8.10 -1.07 -19.24
N VAL A 603 -7.21 -0.62 -20.11
CA VAL A 603 -6.50 -1.43 -21.09
C VAL A 603 -5.01 -1.23 -20.89
N SER A 604 -4.27 -2.33 -20.77
CA SER A 604 -2.80 -2.34 -20.60
C SER A 604 -2.17 -3.16 -21.72
N GLU A 605 -1.26 -2.56 -22.48
CA GLU A 605 -0.62 -3.21 -23.62
C GLU A 605 0.90 -2.98 -23.61
N LEU A 606 1.63 -3.96 -24.14
CA LEU A 606 3.07 -3.93 -24.35
C LEU A 606 3.36 -4.00 -25.86
N LYS A 607 4.32 -3.22 -26.33
CA LYS A 607 4.73 -3.24 -27.72
C LYS A 607 5.82 -4.27 -27.95
N THR A 608 5.47 -5.39 -28.54
CA THR A 608 6.38 -6.50 -28.85
C THR A 608 6.62 -6.58 -30.36
N ASN A 609 7.87 -6.47 -30.81
CA ASN A 609 8.23 -6.50 -32.24
C ASN A 609 7.43 -5.49 -33.10
N GLY A 610 7.15 -4.31 -32.56
CA GLY A 610 6.43 -3.23 -33.22
C GLY A 610 4.89 -3.39 -33.25
N LYS A 611 4.33 -4.41 -32.59
CA LYS A 611 2.88 -4.63 -32.43
C LYS A 611 2.49 -4.45 -30.97
N TRP A 612 1.33 -3.86 -30.74
CA TRP A 612 0.70 -3.80 -29.43
C TRP A 612 0.02 -5.14 -29.15
N GLU A 613 0.34 -5.71 -28.01
CA GLU A 613 -0.21 -6.97 -27.48
C GLU A 613 -0.70 -6.71 -26.06
N ASP A 614 -1.72 -7.43 -25.64
CA ASP A 614 -2.24 -7.33 -24.28
C ASP A 614 -1.16 -7.65 -23.25
N LEU A 615 -1.10 -6.85 -22.19
CA LEU A 615 -0.19 -7.12 -21.08
C LEU A 615 -0.60 -8.44 -20.41
N SER A 616 0.40 -9.28 -20.06
CA SER A 616 0.13 -10.57 -19.42
C SER A 616 -0.85 -10.43 -18.24
N ALA A 617 -1.82 -11.35 -18.17
CA ALA A 617 -2.81 -11.42 -17.08
C ALA A 617 -2.19 -11.49 -15.67
N GLY A 618 -0.96 -12.00 -15.55
CA GLY A 618 -0.20 -11.97 -14.30
C GLY A 618 0.21 -10.56 -13.82
N LYS A 619 0.09 -9.53 -14.69
CA LYS A 619 0.53 -8.15 -14.40
C LYS A 619 -0.52 -7.09 -14.72
N ALA A 620 -1.44 -7.36 -15.65
CA ALA A 620 -2.44 -6.40 -16.10
C ALA A 620 -3.45 -6.08 -14.98
N SER A 621 -3.93 -4.84 -14.95
CA SER A 621 -5.10 -4.47 -14.15
C SER A 621 -6.37 -4.92 -14.83
N THR A 622 -7.38 -5.27 -14.03
CA THR A 622 -8.72 -5.60 -14.50
C THR A 622 -9.64 -4.39 -14.35
N SER A 623 -10.61 -4.27 -15.25
CA SER A 623 -11.71 -3.32 -15.08
C SER A 623 -12.53 -3.69 -13.84
N LYS A 624 -13.09 -2.67 -13.17
CA LYS A 624 -13.81 -2.81 -11.90
C LYS A 624 -15.03 -1.90 -11.84
N ALA A 625 -16.06 -2.32 -11.12
CA ALA A 625 -17.20 -1.50 -10.77
C ALA A 625 -17.63 -1.73 -9.32
N ASN A 626 -18.02 -0.66 -8.64
CA ASN A 626 -18.63 -0.71 -7.31
C ASN A 626 -19.98 0.02 -7.35
N ALA A 627 -20.93 -0.41 -6.55
CA ALA A 627 -22.18 0.29 -6.35
C ALA A 627 -22.63 0.18 -4.89
N TRP A 628 -23.32 1.21 -4.38
CA TRP A 628 -23.82 1.20 -3.02
C TRP A 628 -25.14 1.95 -2.87
N ALA A 629 -25.90 1.52 -1.90
CA ALA A 629 -27.08 2.22 -1.40
C ALA A 629 -26.98 2.31 0.11
N ALA A 630 -27.09 3.49 0.66
CA ALA A 630 -27.00 3.73 2.10
C ALA A 630 -28.23 4.48 2.60
N TYR A 631 -28.65 4.12 3.81
CA TYR A 631 -29.72 4.77 4.55
C TYR A 631 -29.18 5.26 5.89
N TYR A 632 -29.35 6.54 6.15
CA TYR A 632 -28.85 7.22 7.34
C TYR A 632 -30.01 7.74 8.17
N GLN A 633 -29.95 7.54 9.48
CA GLN A 633 -30.81 8.13 10.48
C GLN A 633 -29.94 8.61 11.65
N ASP A 634 -30.49 9.44 12.53
CA ASP A 634 -29.75 10.00 13.67
C ASP A 634 -29.08 8.91 14.53
N ASP A 635 -29.77 7.79 14.73
CA ASP A 635 -29.33 6.72 15.61
C ASP A 635 -28.69 5.52 14.92
N TYR A 636 -28.80 5.40 13.58
CA TYR A 636 -28.24 4.25 12.87
C TYR A 636 -28.00 4.53 11.39
N SER A 637 -27.09 3.77 10.80
CA SER A 637 -26.94 3.71 9.35
C SER A 637 -26.85 2.26 8.86
N VAL A 638 -27.28 2.05 7.62
CA VAL A 638 -27.16 0.77 6.93
C VAL A 638 -26.74 1.03 5.49
N ARG A 639 -25.75 0.30 5.01
CA ARG A 639 -25.26 0.36 3.63
C ARG A 639 -25.14 -1.04 3.04
N LEU A 640 -25.74 -1.23 1.87
CA LEU A 640 -25.49 -2.37 0.99
C LEU A 640 -24.56 -1.90 -0.10
N GLN A 641 -23.46 -2.65 -0.31
CA GLN A 641 -22.50 -2.35 -1.36
C GLN A 641 -22.14 -3.59 -2.15
N SER A 642 -21.70 -3.39 -3.40
CA SER A 642 -21.14 -4.45 -4.25
C SER A 642 -19.80 -4.04 -4.83
N GLN A 643 -18.93 -5.02 -5.05
CA GLN A 643 -17.69 -4.88 -5.79
C GLN A 643 -17.62 -5.95 -6.87
N THR A 644 -17.39 -5.54 -8.11
CA THR A 644 -17.26 -6.41 -9.26
C THR A 644 -15.88 -6.23 -9.89
N MET A 645 -15.14 -7.32 -10.02
CA MET A 645 -13.99 -7.44 -10.91
C MET A 645 -14.49 -8.04 -12.22
N PHE A 646 -14.13 -7.45 -13.36
CA PHE A 646 -14.48 -8.01 -14.67
C PHE A 646 -13.42 -8.99 -15.17
N ASP A 647 -13.83 -9.88 -16.06
CA ASP A 647 -12.93 -10.83 -16.72
C ASP A 647 -11.81 -10.11 -17.48
N TYR A 648 -10.66 -10.76 -17.53
CA TYR A 648 -9.54 -10.34 -18.37
C TYR A 648 -8.91 -11.56 -19.05
N GLU A 649 -8.55 -11.46 -20.32
CA GLU A 649 -7.84 -12.50 -21.06
C GLU A 649 -6.73 -11.84 -21.88
N ASP A 650 -5.50 -12.36 -21.77
CA ASP A 650 -4.37 -11.87 -22.56
C ASP A 650 -4.20 -12.64 -23.89
N ASP A 651 -3.38 -12.12 -24.79
CA ASP A 651 -3.09 -12.75 -26.10
C ASP A 651 -2.48 -14.16 -26.01
N ALA A 652 -1.98 -14.56 -24.84
CA ALA A 652 -1.48 -15.92 -24.57
C ALA A 652 -2.56 -16.86 -24.02
N ASN A 653 -3.83 -16.40 -23.96
CA ASN A 653 -5.01 -17.09 -23.41
C ASN A 653 -4.90 -17.36 -21.89
N ASN A 654 -4.10 -16.59 -21.14
CA ASN A 654 -4.23 -16.59 -19.69
C ASN A 654 -5.44 -15.75 -19.29
N LYS A 655 -6.23 -16.27 -18.36
CA LYS A 655 -7.48 -15.64 -17.92
C LYS A 655 -7.43 -15.24 -16.47
N LEU A 656 -8.11 -14.14 -16.15
CA LEU A 656 -8.58 -13.78 -14.82
C LEU A 656 -10.11 -13.78 -14.88
N ASP A 657 -10.72 -14.67 -14.13
CA ASP A 657 -12.18 -14.78 -14.05
C ASP A 657 -12.73 -13.71 -13.10
N GLY A 658 -13.70 -12.96 -13.55
CA GLY A 658 -14.38 -11.94 -12.79
C GLY A 658 -15.26 -12.52 -11.69
N TYR A 659 -15.54 -11.71 -10.68
CA TYR A 659 -16.45 -12.06 -9.59
C TYR A 659 -17.16 -10.83 -9.04
N THR A 660 -18.25 -11.04 -8.33
CA THR A 660 -19.00 -9.97 -7.66
C THR A 660 -19.30 -10.37 -6.23
N THR A 661 -18.87 -9.55 -5.28
CA THR A 661 -19.24 -9.69 -3.88
C THR A 661 -20.19 -8.59 -3.44
N PHE A 662 -21.02 -8.91 -2.44
CA PHE A 662 -21.91 -7.95 -1.79
C PHE A 662 -21.63 -7.91 -0.30
N ASP A 663 -21.65 -6.72 0.28
CA ASP A 663 -21.48 -6.53 1.71
C ASP A 663 -22.63 -5.71 2.28
N LEU A 664 -23.04 -6.03 3.50
CA LEU A 664 -23.96 -5.24 4.29
C LEU A 664 -23.24 -4.67 5.50
N LEU A 665 -23.20 -3.35 5.61
CA LEU A 665 -22.52 -2.62 6.67
C LEU A 665 -23.55 -1.82 7.46
N GLY A 666 -23.27 -1.60 8.74
CA GLY A 666 -24.11 -0.69 9.51
C GLY A 666 -23.57 -0.40 10.90
N ASN A 667 -24.15 0.61 11.50
CA ASN A 667 -23.87 0.98 12.87
C ASN A 667 -25.14 1.48 13.57
N VAL A 668 -25.15 1.39 14.89
CA VAL A 668 -26.19 1.88 15.76
C VAL A 668 -25.56 2.69 16.89
N ASN A 669 -25.97 3.94 17.03
CA ASN A 669 -25.59 4.81 18.14
C ASN A 669 -26.35 4.37 19.38
N LEU A 670 -25.63 4.05 20.44
CA LEU A 670 -26.20 3.70 21.73
C LEU A 670 -26.14 4.93 22.66
N PRO A 671 -26.89 4.96 23.75
CA PRO A 671 -26.76 6.03 24.75
C PRO A 671 -25.31 6.22 25.25
N VAL A 672 -24.48 5.18 25.16
CA VAL A 672 -23.05 5.22 25.40
C VAL A 672 -22.38 4.39 24.32
N GLY A 673 -21.52 5.03 23.52
CA GLY A 673 -20.77 4.39 22.44
C GLY A 673 -21.62 3.98 21.23
N GLN A 674 -21.03 3.23 20.33
CA GLN A 674 -21.60 2.81 19.07
C GLN A 674 -21.37 1.33 18.84
N LEU A 675 -22.41 0.63 18.37
CA LEU A 675 -22.35 -0.75 17.92
C LEU A 675 -22.23 -0.77 16.40
N GLY A 676 -21.16 -1.39 15.88
CA GLY A 676 -20.96 -1.62 14.46
C GLY A 676 -21.21 -3.09 14.10
N PHE A 677 -21.73 -3.32 12.90
CA PHE A 677 -21.88 -4.66 12.34
C PHE A 677 -21.54 -4.70 10.86
N GLY A 678 -21.11 -5.86 10.40
CA GLY A 678 -20.83 -6.12 8.99
C GLY A 678 -21.16 -7.56 8.60
N ILE A 679 -21.62 -7.73 7.37
CA ILE A 679 -21.69 -9.04 6.72
C ILE A 679 -20.93 -8.88 5.42
N GLN A 680 -19.75 -9.46 5.33
CA GLN A 680 -18.95 -9.46 4.11
C GLN A 680 -19.30 -10.69 3.29
N ASN A 681 -19.20 -10.58 1.97
CA ASN A 681 -19.60 -11.61 1.02
C ASN A 681 -21.00 -12.20 1.35
N LEU A 682 -22.00 -11.32 1.38
CA LEU A 682 -23.36 -11.58 1.86
C LEU A 682 -23.99 -12.84 1.23
N PHE A 683 -23.71 -13.12 -0.03
CA PHE A 683 -24.27 -14.25 -0.78
C PHE A 683 -23.37 -15.48 -0.78
N ASP A 684 -22.25 -15.44 -0.06
CA ASP A 684 -21.31 -16.57 0.08
C ASP A 684 -20.71 -17.01 -1.25
N GLU A 685 -20.36 -16.04 -2.10
CA GLU A 685 -19.74 -16.28 -3.40
C GLU A 685 -18.40 -17.02 -3.20
N ASP A 686 -18.22 -18.13 -3.90
CA ASP A 686 -16.95 -18.87 -3.95
C ASP A 686 -16.14 -18.39 -5.16
N TYR A 687 -15.04 -17.69 -4.90
CA TYR A 687 -14.19 -17.11 -5.94
C TYR A 687 -12.72 -17.24 -5.60
N THR A 688 -11.88 -17.32 -6.64
CA THR A 688 -10.43 -17.18 -6.48
C THR A 688 -10.08 -15.70 -6.58
N THR A 689 -9.34 -15.17 -5.59
CA THR A 689 -8.94 -13.76 -5.59
C THR A 689 -8.12 -13.39 -6.83
N ALA A 690 -8.10 -12.11 -7.20
CA ALA A 690 -7.25 -11.62 -8.28
C ALA A 690 -5.77 -12.03 -8.09
N TRP A 691 -5.29 -11.99 -6.85
CA TRP A 691 -3.93 -12.45 -6.54
C TRP A 691 -3.78 -13.97 -6.71
N GLY A 692 -4.71 -14.78 -6.25
CA GLY A 692 -4.70 -16.25 -6.43
C GLY A 692 -4.60 -16.63 -7.90
N GLN A 693 -5.43 -16.01 -8.75
CA GLN A 693 -5.42 -16.27 -10.19
C GLN A 693 -4.08 -15.82 -10.85
N ARG A 694 -3.53 -14.67 -10.45
CA ARG A 694 -2.22 -14.20 -10.92
C ARG A 694 -1.09 -15.11 -10.44
N ALA A 695 -1.14 -15.59 -9.20
CA ALA A 695 -0.14 -16.50 -8.64
C ALA A 695 -0.11 -17.83 -9.41
N GLN A 696 -1.26 -18.36 -9.81
CA GLN A 696 -1.35 -19.55 -10.66
C GLN A 696 -0.61 -19.35 -12.00
N ILE A 697 -0.72 -18.18 -12.62
CA ILE A 697 -0.02 -17.85 -13.86
C ILE A 697 1.50 -17.66 -13.62
N LEU A 698 1.86 -16.89 -12.61
CA LEU A 698 3.25 -16.48 -12.34
C LEU A 698 4.13 -17.63 -11.84
N TYR A 699 3.55 -18.56 -11.09
CA TYR A 699 4.28 -19.64 -10.41
C TYR A 699 3.99 -21.05 -10.97
N ALA A 700 3.29 -21.15 -12.10
CA ALA A 700 2.95 -22.43 -12.75
C ALA A 700 4.14 -23.35 -13.01
N ALA A 701 5.36 -22.80 -13.15
CA ALA A 701 6.59 -23.58 -13.35
C ALA A 701 7.10 -24.29 -12.07
N HIS A 702 6.58 -23.94 -10.89
CA HIS A 702 7.07 -24.44 -9.61
C HIS A 702 6.19 -25.56 -9.02
N TYR A 703 4.86 -25.35 -9.02
CA TYR A 703 3.86 -26.30 -8.52
C TYR A 703 2.60 -26.27 -9.38
N ASP A 704 1.73 -27.25 -9.16
CA ASP A 704 0.39 -27.29 -9.75
C ASP A 704 -0.40 -26.01 -9.37
N ALA A 705 -1.27 -25.54 -10.25
CA ALA A 705 -2.07 -24.33 -10.04
C ALA A 705 -2.89 -24.38 -8.71
N ALA A 706 -3.33 -25.56 -8.30
CA ALA A 706 -4.06 -25.76 -7.04
C ALA A 706 -3.27 -25.33 -5.78
N ALA A 707 -1.94 -25.33 -5.82
CA ALA A 707 -1.11 -24.83 -4.71
C ALA A 707 -1.19 -23.30 -4.54
N TYR A 708 -1.72 -22.62 -5.54
CA TYR A 708 -1.87 -21.16 -5.60
C TYR A 708 -3.34 -20.73 -5.71
N ASP A 709 -4.28 -21.65 -5.41
CA ASP A 709 -5.70 -21.31 -5.41
C ASP A 709 -6.09 -20.57 -4.13
N TYR A 710 -5.69 -19.30 -4.08
CA TYR A 710 -5.98 -18.42 -2.96
C TYR A 710 -7.39 -17.87 -3.11
N LYS A 711 -8.34 -18.62 -2.56
CA LYS A 711 -9.76 -18.27 -2.55
C LYS A 711 -10.03 -17.01 -1.73
N GLY A 712 -11.06 -16.28 -2.11
CA GLY A 712 -11.64 -15.25 -1.27
C GLY A 712 -12.33 -15.86 -0.04
N ARG A 713 -12.37 -15.11 1.05
CA ARG A 713 -13.10 -15.51 2.25
C ARG A 713 -14.61 -15.59 1.94
N GLY A 714 -15.26 -16.65 2.35
CA GLY A 714 -16.71 -16.81 2.29
C GLY A 714 -17.43 -15.80 3.17
N ARG A 715 -18.72 -15.97 3.39
CA ARG A 715 -19.50 -15.04 4.20
C ARG A 715 -19.00 -14.96 5.63
N THR A 716 -18.74 -13.73 6.10
CA THR A 716 -18.35 -13.45 7.48
C THR A 716 -19.27 -12.44 8.14
N PHE A 717 -19.42 -12.56 9.46
CA PHE A 717 -20.20 -11.68 10.31
C PHE A 717 -19.24 -10.97 11.28
N THR A 718 -19.29 -9.64 11.29
CA THR A 718 -18.52 -8.80 12.19
C THR A 718 -19.46 -8.10 13.17
N LEU A 719 -19.06 -8.07 14.42
CA LEU A 719 -19.71 -7.27 15.46
C LEU A 719 -18.64 -6.57 16.27
N ASN A 720 -18.83 -5.27 16.52
CA ASN A 720 -17.89 -4.49 17.31
C ASN A 720 -18.60 -3.41 18.14
N TYR A 721 -17.86 -2.92 19.12
CA TYR A 721 -18.29 -1.80 19.96
C TYR A 721 -17.15 -0.78 20.03
N SER A 722 -17.50 0.48 19.80
CA SER A 722 -16.59 1.62 19.94
C SER A 722 -17.14 2.63 20.94
N LEU A 723 -16.24 3.26 21.68
CA LEU A 723 -16.56 4.23 22.74
C LEU A 723 -15.56 5.38 22.68
N GLU A 724 -16.08 6.60 22.59
CA GLU A 724 -15.31 7.84 22.77
C GLU A 724 -15.76 8.51 24.06
N TYR A 725 -14.84 8.98 24.91
CA TYR A 725 -15.13 9.57 26.22
C TYR A 725 -14.02 10.47 26.75
#